data_cf3da7d29a713baba02ec5f4df3df91b
#
_entry.id   cf3da7d29a713baba02ec5f4df3df91b
#
_cell.length_a   1.000
_cell.length_b   1.000
_cell.length_c   1.000
_cell.angle_alpha   90.00
_cell.angle_beta   90.00
_cell.angle_gamma   90.00
#
_symmetry.space_group_name_H-M   'P 1'
#
loop_
_entity.id
_entity.type
_entity.pdbx_description
1 polymer ?
#
loop_
_entity_poly.entity_id
_entity_poly.type
_entity_poly.pdbx_seq_one_letter_code
_entity_poly.pdbx_strand_id
1 'polypeptide(L)'
;MKKKIPLALTLCSAALSLSAQAQAPQQWKAIAFGQSTDVNFSSNVLPEKVGVNNVTIDGKTLTPQQIASLSKPITIESRGGKIANSHDGLTFFYTALPSDENFVLSATVTVDQFGPENGAKPAAQEGAGLLVRDIIGTPRQEPLKEGYEEFPAASNMVMNAIMTQDKKDDYRVKLQAISRNGITQPWGNAGSEIKKVSYKEGVDLRESPAFHLKLERTNEGFITAWAPVGSEEWVIQQVPNADLISVQDKKQYYVGFFASRNAKITVSDASLTTSAAQTVASKPFVAKSWPVVMQVASGSQSAGQNYTLQARANYDGQFSVRQNEVVIGENKPVKAGEMFTLPTKLAESNNFQITFTPTSGRDRSPVEQQLSVSQHKATVSSTLYAAADGKADAKGTAEAPMDLATAIALVPPGGKVVLAAGDYAKTDIPLSASGLEKGRKTLEANGKAVIHGMLLDGHYWTIRGIDITDKSLRIQGSHNLIENVTAYHNDDTGIQISSADKIGRPLWASHNRVVNSESYSNEDPGKINADGFAVKMRVGEGNRLEGCYSHDNIDDGFDLFNKIEDGANGVVVIENSIARNNTSNGFKLGGEGQPVAHEIRNSIAMGNHLDGFTDNFNPGKLVVVNNVAVDNQRFNFIFRPSPYGDAATQGVFSDNISLRSQPGKYDDAVVGNVDATNYFIEKGKSVNTEGKELRAEDFQSLSLPQPLTRNADGSFNTGNFLTKD
;
A
#
# COMPACT_ATOMS: atom_id res chain seq x y z
N MET A 1 79.19 31.81 -18.64
CA MET A 1 79.60 30.98 -17.49
C MET A 1 78.51 31.03 -16.44
N LYS A 2 77.64 29.99 -16.36
CA LYS A 2 76.61 29.90 -15.30
C LYS A 2 76.94 28.68 -14.43
N LYS A 3 77.26 28.96 -13.17
CA LYS A 3 77.53 27.96 -12.14
C LYS A 3 76.24 27.26 -11.74
N LYS A 4 76.18 25.93 -11.81
CA LYS A 4 75.16 25.08 -11.25
C LYS A 4 75.51 24.75 -9.77
N ILE A 5 74.62 25.03 -8.86
CA ILE A 5 74.66 24.59 -7.45
C ILE A 5 73.78 23.34 -7.34
N PRO A 6 74.25 22.20 -6.79
CA PRO A 6 73.43 21.05 -6.55
C PRO A 6 72.69 21.20 -5.19
N LEU A 7 71.38 21.07 -5.24
CA LEU A 7 70.53 21.01 -4.05
C LEU A 7 70.44 19.54 -3.56
N ALA A 8 71.06 19.24 -2.42
CA ALA A 8 70.96 17.95 -1.79
C ALA A 8 69.60 17.85 -1.06
N LEU A 9 68.73 16.94 -1.48
CA LEU A 9 67.47 16.62 -0.81
C LEU A 9 67.79 15.56 0.26
N THR A 10 67.71 15.93 1.51
CA THR A 10 67.77 14.98 2.64
C THR A 10 66.39 14.40 2.85
N LEU A 11 66.18 13.13 2.49
CA LEU A 11 64.97 12.38 2.86
C LEU A 11 65.02 12.06 4.36
N CYS A 12 64.24 12.72 5.17
CA CYS A 12 63.90 12.24 6.51
C CYS A 12 62.75 11.20 6.37
N SER A 13 63.10 9.93 6.41
CA SER A 13 62.16 8.83 6.56
C SER A 13 61.67 8.79 8.02
N ALA A 14 60.56 9.46 8.30
CA ALA A 14 59.79 9.23 9.52
C ALA A 14 59.03 7.92 9.34
N ALA A 15 59.51 6.83 9.92
CA ALA A 15 58.77 5.58 10.06
C ALA A 15 57.62 5.83 11.05
N LEU A 16 56.40 6.13 10.54
CA LEU A 16 55.18 6.04 11.31
C LEU A 16 54.92 4.54 11.52
N SER A 17 55.27 4.03 12.71
CA SER A 17 54.78 2.76 13.21
C SER A 17 53.26 2.89 13.42
N LEU A 18 52.47 2.56 12.40
CA LEU A 18 51.05 2.24 12.60
C LEU A 18 51.02 0.96 13.47
N SER A 19 50.71 1.13 14.75
CA SER A 19 50.27 0.03 15.58
C SER A 19 48.95 -0.45 14.98
N ALA A 20 48.99 -1.55 14.22
CA ALA A 20 47.81 -2.29 13.85
C ALA A 20 47.14 -2.77 15.15
N GLN A 21 46.19 -2.02 15.66
CA GLN A 21 45.32 -2.51 16.71
C GLN A 21 44.63 -3.73 16.15
N ALA A 22 44.88 -4.91 16.72
CA ALA A 22 44.23 -6.14 16.32
C ALA A 22 42.72 -5.94 16.45
N GLN A 23 42.04 -5.85 15.33
CA GLN A 23 40.59 -5.68 15.27
C GLN A 23 39.95 -6.92 15.91
N ALA A 24 38.97 -6.70 16.80
CA ALA A 24 38.25 -7.82 17.41
C ALA A 24 37.61 -8.67 16.32
N PRO A 25 37.65 -10.00 16.45
CA PRO A 25 37.11 -10.89 15.42
C PRO A 25 35.64 -10.58 15.18
N GLN A 26 35.25 -10.43 13.92
CA GLN A 26 33.88 -10.11 13.51
C GLN A 26 32.94 -11.22 13.94
N GLN A 27 31.79 -10.82 14.51
CA GLN A 27 30.76 -11.74 15.01
C GLN A 27 29.68 -11.90 13.96
N TRP A 28 29.69 -13.03 13.27
CA TRP A 28 28.71 -13.36 12.26
C TRP A 28 27.50 -14.05 12.88
N LYS A 29 26.29 -13.61 12.51
CA LYS A 29 25.02 -14.10 13.02
C LYS A 29 24.05 -14.39 11.88
N ALA A 30 23.03 -15.20 12.17
CA ALA A 30 21.97 -15.54 11.24
C ALA A 30 20.62 -14.98 11.73
N ILE A 31 19.81 -14.47 10.80
CA ILE A 31 18.45 -14.04 11.07
C ILE A 31 17.57 -14.21 9.84
N ALA A 32 16.30 -14.58 10.01
CA ALA A 32 15.26 -14.39 9.03
C ALA A 32 14.29 -13.33 9.56
N PHE A 33 13.91 -12.37 8.75
CA PHE A 33 13.08 -11.25 9.18
C PHE A 33 12.19 -10.72 8.05
N GLY A 34 11.25 -9.85 8.42
CA GLY A 34 10.34 -9.15 7.52
C GLY A 34 9.25 -10.07 6.96
N GLN A 35 8.47 -9.55 6.04
CA GLN A 35 7.33 -10.25 5.46
C GLN A 35 7.78 -11.58 4.84
N SER A 36 7.11 -12.68 5.24
CA SER A 36 7.29 -14.00 4.63
C SER A 36 6.57 -14.09 3.28
N THR A 37 6.66 -15.23 2.63
CA THR A 37 5.83 -15.51 1.47
C THR A 37 4.38 -15.54 1.90
N ASP A 38 3.57 -14.77 1.21
CA ASP A 38 2.14 -14.77 1.35
C ASP A 38 1.59 -16.19 1.09
N VAL A 39 0.98 -16.79 2.08
CA VAL A 39 0.38 -18.13 1.96
C VAL A 39 -0.76 -18.18 0.96
N ASN A 40 -1.34 -17.03 0.61
CA ASN A 40 -2.35 -16.91 -0.43
C ASN A 40 -1.77 -17.12 -1.85
N PHE A 41 -0.46 -17.00 -2.03
CA PHE A 41 0.21 -17.39 -3.27
C PHE A 41 0.47 -18.91 -3.31
N SER A 42 -0.57 -19.70 -3.28
CA SER A 42 -0.46 -21.16 -3.37
C SER A 42 0.27 -21.64 -4.63
N SER A 43 0.27 -20.85 -5.70
CA SER A 43 1.08 -21.08 -6.91
C SER A 43 2.59 -20.87 -6.68
N ASN A 44 2.98 -20.19 -5.60
CA ASN A 44 4.37 -20.04 -5.18
C ASN A 44 4.70 -21.02 -4.05
N VAL A 45 4.15 -22.20 -4.11
CA VAL A 45 4.38 -23.27 -3.15
C VAL A 45 5.88 -23.43 -2.92
N LEU A 46 6.25 -23.52 -1.67
CA LEU A 46 7.62 -23.66 -1.25
C LEU A 46 8.21 -24.92 -1.85
N PRO A 47 9.36 -24.86 -2.50
CA PRO A 47 9.98 -26.03 -3.09
C PRO A 47 10.46 -26.99 -1.99
N GLU A 48 10.48 -28.29 -2.27
CA GLU A 48 10.94 -29.30 -1.31
C GLU A 48 12.38 -29.07 -0.83
N LYS A 49 13.24 -28.52 -1.69
CA LYS A 49 14.64 -28.23 -1.37
C LYS A 49 14.87 -26.90 -0.63
N VAL A 50 13.94 -25.97 -0.76
CA VAL A 50 13.94 -24.70 -0.02
C VAL A 50 12.75 -24.71 0.92
N GLY A 51 12.89 -25.36 2.05
CA GLY A 51 11.79 -25.61 2.98
C GLY A 51 11.76 -24.69 4.20
N VAL A 52 12.85 -23.98 4.47
CA VAL A 52 13.09 -23.27 5.74
C VAL A 52 13.79 -21.92 5.50
N ASN A 53 13.74 -21.07 6.52
CA ASN A 53 14.50 -19.81 6.56
C ASN A 53 15.68 -20.01 7.52
N ASN A 54 16.79 -20.50 7.03
CA ASN A 54 17.94 -20.77 7.89
C ASN A 54 19.30 -20.52 7.22
N VAL A 55 20.33 -20.50 8.05
CA VAL A 55 21.74 -20.51 7.67
C VAL A 55 22.38 -21.75 8.25
N THR A 56 23.08 -22.51 7.43
CA THR A 56 23.74 -23.78 7.81
C THR A 56 25.23 -23.71 7.53
N ILE A 57 26.04 -24.15 8.49
CA ILE A 57 27.50 -24.31 8.34
C ILE A 57 27.86 -25.74 8.78
N ASP A 58 28.59 -26.48 7.96
CA ASP A 58 28.94 -27.90 8.22
C ASP A 58 27.71 -28.77 8.57
N GLY A 59 26.60 -28.58 7.89
CA GLY A 59 25.37 -29.32 8.12
C GLY A 59 24.62 -28.96 9.43
N LYS A 60 25.08 -27.93 10.15
CA LYS A 60 24.44 -27.46 11.40
C LYS A 60 23.76 -26.12 11.16
N THR A 61 22.48 -26.06 11.43
CA THR A 61 21.70 -24.81 11.41
C THR A 61 22.11 -23.89 12.55
N LEU A 62 22.37 -22.63 12.23
CA LEU A 62 22.69 -21.61 13.23
C LEU A 62 21.43 -21.11 13.92
N THR A 63 21.47 -21.02 15.22
CA THR A 63 20.47 -20.26 15.98
C THR A 63 20.80 -18.77 15.97
N PRO A 64 19.83 -17.84 16.19
CA PRO A 64 20.09 -16.41 16.19
C PRO A 64 21.13 -15.93 17.21
N GLN A 65 21.38 -16.71 18.25
CA GLN A 65 22.35 -16.41 19.32
C GLN A 65 23.76 -16.91 19.01
N GLN A 66 23.91 -17.86 18.08
CA GLN A 66 25.20 -18.42 17.75
C GLN A 66 26.05 -17.44 16.93
N ILE A 67 27.33 -17.39 17.26
CA ILE A 67 28.34 -16.63 16.54
C ILE A 67 29.14 -17.59 15.66
N ALA A 68 29.31 -17.24 14.40
CA ALA A 68 30.07 -17.99 13.42
C ALA A 68 31.21 -17.15 12.84
N SER A 69 31.97 -17.77 11.93
CA SER A 69 33.04 -17.14 11.16
C SER A 69 32.89 -17.43 9.67
N LEU A 70 33.63 -16.73 8.82
CA LEU A 70 33.69 -16.96 7.37
C LEU A 70 34.63 -18.08 6.92
N SER A 71 35.15 -18.83 7.84
CA SER A 71 36.21 -19.84 7.54
C SER A 71 35.74 -21.09 6.78
N LYS A 72 34.43 -21.26 6.63
CA LYS A 72 33.80 -22.43 6.00
C LYS A 72 32.67 -22.01 5.06
N PRO A 73 32.32 -22.86 4.08
CA PRO A 73 31.16 -22.61 3.25
C PRO A 73 29.88 -22.49 4.08
N ILE A 74 29.02 -21.57 3.66
CA ILE A 74 27.77 -21.20 4.34
C ILE A 74 26.60 -21.42 3.37
N THR A 75 25.63 -22.22 3.77
CA THR A 75 24.37 -22.37 3.01
C THR A 75 23.30 -21.47 3.60
N ILE A 76 22.64 -20.68 2.77
CA ILE A 76 21.54 -19.77 3.15
C ILE A 76 20.31 -20.18 2.38
N GLU A 77 19.23 -20.45 3.10
CA GLU A 77 17.92 -20.78 2.53
C GLU A 77 16.88 -19.73 2.95
N SER A 78 16.04 -19.33 2.01
CA SER A 78 14.90 -18.46 2.29
C SER A 78 13.63 -19.02 1.65
N ARG A 79 12.67 -19.30 2.50
CA ARG A 79 11.33 -19.73 2.13
C ARG A 79 10.39 -18.52 2.18
N GLY A 80 10.36 -17.77 1.11
CA GLY A 80 9.48 -16.61 1.05
C GLY A 80 10.18 -15.30 1.33
N GLY A 81 9.35 -14.29 1.56
CA GLY A 81 9.79 -12.93 1.60
C GLY A 81 9.86 -12.29 0.22
N LYS A 82 10.36 -11.09 0.17
CA LYS A 82 10.54 -10.30 -1.06
C LYS A 82 11.48 -9.13 -0.82
N ILE A 83 12.04 -8.61 -1.91
CA ILE A 83 12.70 -7.31 -1.95
C ILE A 83 11.71 -6.33 -2.58
N ALA A 84 10.95 -5.63 -1.75
CA ALA A 84 9.95 -4.66 -2.17
C ALA A 84 10.55 -3.26 -2.33
N ASN A 85 9.71 -2.27 -2.68
CA ASN A 85 10.19 -0.90 -2.91
C ASN A 85 10.71 -0.23 -1.64
N SER A 86 10.13 -0.55 -0.48
CA SER A 86 10.41 0.12 0.79
C SER A 86 10.88 -0.82 1.91
N HIS A 87 10.64 -2.12 1.79
CA HIS A 87 10.92 -3.10 2.84
C HIS A 87 11.40 -4.43 2.25
N ASP A 88 11.92 -5.30 3.10
CA ASP A 88 12.45 -6.61 2.72
C ASP A 88 11.95 -7.70 3.64
N GLY A 89 11.80 -8.92 3.06
CA GLY A 89 11.69 -10.16 3.78
C GLY A 89 12.75 -11.13 3.28
N LEU A 90 13.69 -11.55 4.12
CA LEU A 90 14.83 -12.37 3.70
C LEU A 90 15.48 -13.12 4.86
N THR A 91 16.32 -14.10 4.51
CA THR A 91 17.29 -14.73 5.41
C THR A 91 18.63 -14.05 5.23
N PHE A 92 19.27 -13.63 6.33
CA PHE A 92 20.47 -12.82 6.34
C PHE A 92 21.54 -13.39 7.26
N PHE A 93 22.74 -13.65 6.71
CA PHE A 93 23.93 -13.99 7.48
C PHE A 93 24.86 -12.78 7.49
N TYR A 94 25.06 -12.16 8.65
CA TYR A 94 25.57 -10.81 8.75
C TYR A 94 26.52 -10.59 9.93
N THR A 95 27.28 -9.50 9.84
CA THR A 95 27.98 -8.88 10.96
C THR A 95 27.63 -7.39 11.06
N ALA A 96 27.73 -6.83 12.25
CA ALA A 96 27.58 -5.39 12.47
C ALA A 96 28.96 -4.71 12.36
N LEU A 97 29.00 -3.56 11.70
CA LEU A 97 30.17 -2.69 11.60
C LEU A 97 29.84 -1.29 12.11
N PRO A 98 30.80 -0.61 12.77
CA PRO A 98 30.65 0.80 13.14
C PRO A 98 30.41 1.69 11.92
N SER A 99 29.62 2.76 12.08
CA SER A 99 29.27 3.68 10.97
C SER A 99 30.48 4.46 10.42
N ASP A 100 31.56 4.57 11.20
CA ASP A 100 32.80 5.22 10.84
C ASP A 100 33.84 4.25 10.19
N GLU A 101 33.42 3.07 9.82
CA GLU A 101 34.23 2.11 9.04
C GLU A 101 33.69 1.97 7.60
N ASN A 102 34.61 1.92 6.64
CA ASN A 102 34.40 1.41 5.30
C ASN A 102 34.66 -0.11 5.27
N PHE A 103 34.16 -0.81 4.28
CA PHE A 103 34.40 -2.25 4.14
C PHE A 103 34.55 -2.70 2.69
N VAL A 104 35.17 -3.84 2.52
CA VAL A 104 35.11 -4.64 1.30
C VAL A 104 34.68 -6.07 1.68
N LEU A 105 33.49 -6.46 1.22
CA LEU A 105 32.97 -7.82 1.33
C LEU A 105 33.02 -8.48 -0.03
N SER A 106 33.67 -9.65 -0.12
CA SER A 106 33.72 -10.45 -1.34
C SER A 106 33.51 -11.93 -1.05
N ALA A 107 32.92 -12.64 -2.01
CA ALA A 107 32.69 -14.08 -1.91
C ALA A 107 32.42 -14.71 -3.28
N THR A 108 32.54 -16.01 -3.37
CA THR A 108 31.89 -16.82 -4.39
C THR A 108 30.51 -17.23 -3.90
N VAL A 109 29.47 -16.84 -4.64
CA VAL A 109 28.08 -17.18 -4.36
C VAL A 109 27.57 -18.13 -5.43
N THR A 110 27.25 -19.35 -5.04
CA THR A 110 26.67 -20.38 -5.91
C THR A 110 25.15 -20.41 -5.66
N VAL A 111 24.37 -20.25 -6.72
CA VAL A 111 22.91 -20.41 -6.67
C VAL A 111 22.60 -21.90 -6.77
N ASP A 112 22.23 -22.52 -5.67
CA ASP A 112 21.83 -23.92 -5.61
C ASP A 112 20.41 -24.12 -6.12
N GLN A 113 19.53 -23.13 -5.86
CA GLN A 113 18.16 -23.13 -6.33
C GLN A 113 17.54 -21.71 -6.32
N PHE A 114 16.84 -21.37 -7.41
CA PHE A 114 15.87 -20.27 -7.47
C PHE A 114 14.53 -20.81 -7.93
N GLY A 115 13.46 -20.35 -7.27
CA GLY A 115 12.09 -20.75 -7.56
C GLY A 115 11.71 -22.13 -7.00
N PRO A 116 10.43 -22.49 -7.11
CA PRO A 116 9.90 -23.76 -6.63
C PRO A 116 10.20 -24.93 -7.57
N GLU A 117 10.41 -26.13 -7.03
CA GLU A 117 10.63 -27.36 -7.83
C GLU A 117 9.36 -28.09 -8.24
N ASN A 118 8.20 -27.65 -7.80
CA ASN A 118 6.91 -28.29 -8.07
C ASN A 118 6.32 -27.97 -9.46
N GLY A 119 7.10 -27.38 -10.37
CA GLY A 119 6.67 -26.98 -11.71
C GLY A 119 6.05 -25.57 -11.77
N ALA A 120 5.87 -24.88 -10.64
CA ALA A 120 5.51 -23.47 -10.64
C ALA A 120 6.70 -22.63 -11.13
N LYS A 121 6.40 -21.55 -11.84
CA LYS A 121 7.44 -20.64 -12.32
C LYS A 121 8.00 -19.79 -11.19
N PRO A 122 9.32 -19.50 -11.20
CA PRO A 122 9.88 -18.57 -10.22
C PRO A 122 9.21 -17.20 -10.36
N ALA A 123 9.01 -16.51 -9.24
CA ALA A 123 8.64 -15.12 -9.27
C ALA A 123 9.85 -14.27 -9.65
N ALA A 124 9.64 -13.15 -10.34
CA ALA A 124 10.73 -12.22 -10.70
C ALA A 124 11.37 -11.50 -9.48
N GLN A 125 11.37 -12.15 -8.33
CA GLN A 125 11.81 -11.61 -7.04
C GLN A 125 12.62 -12.63 -6.20
N GLU A 126 12.88 -13.84 -6.71
CA GLU A 126 13.90 -14.67 -6.13
C GLU A 126 15.23 -13.94 -6.24
N GLY A 127 15.92 -13.82 -5.12
CA GLY A 127 17.13 -13.03 -5.06
C GLY A 127 18.11 -13.53 -4.01
N ALA A 128 19.41 -13.36 -4.28
CA ALA A 128 20.47 -13.67 -3.35
C ALA A 128 21.70 -12.80 -3.64
N GLY A 129 22.64 -12.76 -2.74
CA GLY A 129 23.91 -12.04 -2.94
C GLY A 129 24.43 -11.35 -1.68
N LEU A 130 25.01 -10.16 -1.87
CA LEU A 130 25.63 -9.36 -0.83
C LEU A 130 24.71 -8.16 -0.50
N LEU A 131 24.62 -7.83 0.78
CA LEU A 131 23.74 -6.79 1.29
C LEU A 131 24.43 -5.97 2.38
N VAL A 132 24.24 -4.67 2.34
CA VAL A 132 24.46 -3.77 3.48
C VAL A 132 23.19 -2.98 3.76
N ARG A 133 22.83 -2.83 5.05
CA ARG A 133 21.62 -2.11 5.48
C ARG A 133 21.78 -1.44 6.84
N ASP A 134 21.00 -0.39 7.08
CA ASP A 134 21.11 0.41 8.32
C ASP A 134 20.42 -0.20 9.53
N ILE A 135 19.41 -1.05 9.33
CA ILE A 135 18.77 -1.83 10.40
C ILE A 135 18.50 -3.27 9.96
N ILE A 136 18.31 -4.17 10.91
CA ILE A 136 17.74 -5.51 10.70
C ILE A 136 16.32 -5.56 11.23
N GLY A 137 15.50 -6.46 10.67
CA GLY A 137 14.12 -6.67 11.13
C GLY A 137 14.03 -7.50 12.40
N THR A 138 12.83 -7.63 12.91
CA THR A 138 12.52 -8.56 14.00
C THR A 138 12.60 -10.00 13.50
N PRO A 139 13.20 -10.93 14.26
CA PRO A 139 13.28 -12.34 13.86
C PRO A 139 11.90 -12.93 13.58
N ARG A 140 11.76 -13.63 12.46
CA ARG A 140 10.58 -14.44 12.15
C ARG A 140 10.43 -15.56 13.16
N GLN A 141 9.18 -15.92 13.45
CA GLN A 141 8.88 -17.13 14.21
C GLN A 141 8.98 -18.34 13.28
N GLU A 142 9.67 -19.40 13.73
CA GLU A 142 9.72 -20.67 13.03
C GLU A 142 9.17 -21.80 13.92
N PRO A 143 8.32 -22.68 13.43
CA PRO A 143 7.74 -22.69 12.08
C PRO A 143 6.81 -21.49 11.85
N LEU A 144 6.70 -21.04 10.60
CA LEU A 144 5.77 -19.96 10.24
C LEU A 144 4.35 -20.34 10.66
N LYS A 145 3.71 -19.47 11.44
CA LYS A 145 2.32 -19.64 11.86
C LYS A 145 1.41 -18.98 10.83
N GLU A 146 0.44 -19.72 10.36
CA GLU A 146 -0.56 -19.20 9.41
C GLU A 146 -1.25 -17.95 9.99
N GLY A 147 -1.37 -16.91 9.19
CA GLY A 147 -1.88 -15.60 9.61
C GLY A 147 -0.84 -14.67 10.26
N TYR A 148 0.39 -15.14 10.45
CA TYR A 148 1.50 -14.37 11.03
C TYR A 148 2.63 -14.19 10.02
N GLU A 149 2.32 -13.63 8.85
CA GLU A 149 3.35 -13.07 7.98
C GLU A 149 3.94 -11.86 8.70
N GLU A 150 5.23 -11.88 8.96
CA GLU A 150 5.88 -10.92 9.85
C GLU A 150 5.78 -9.46 9.38
N PHE A 151 5.87 -8.52 10.31
CA PHE A 151 5.86 -7.10 10.02
C PHE A 151 6.97 -6.70 9.03
N PRO A 152 6.71 -5.79 8.09
CA PRO A 152 7.72 -5.29 7.17
C PRO A 152 8.93 -4.72 7.89
N ALA A 153 10.13 -5.01 7.37
CA ALA A 153 11.39 -4.45 7.85
C ALA A 153 11.92 -3.45 6.82
N ALA A 154 11.48 -2.19 6.93
CA ALA A 154 11.90 -1.10 6.06
C ALA A 154 13.30 -0.58 6.45
N SER A 155 14.19 -0.46 5.46
CA SER A 155 15.58 -0.09 5.69
C SER A 155 16.18 0.59 4.47
N ASN A 156 17.12 1.49 4.69
CA ASN A 156 18.04 1.93 3.65
C ASN A 156 19.06 0.81 3.41
N MET A 157 19.47 0.62 2.17
CA MET A 157 20.32 -0.52 1.80
C MET A 157 21.06 -0.34 0.48
N VAL A 158 22.11 -1.13 0.31
CA VAL A 158 22.69 -1.42 -1.00
C VAL A 158 22.88 -2.92 -1.12
N MET A 159 22.41 -3.48 -2.24
CA MET A 159 22.58 -4.88 -2.58
C MET A 159 23.43 -5.03 -3.85
N ASN A 160 24.29 -6.02 -3.85
CA ASN A 160 24.82 -6.64 -5.05
C ASN A 160 24.08 -7.96 -5.23
N ALA A 161 23.01 -7.92 -6.05
CA ALA A 161 22.00 -8.97 -6.07
C ALA A 161 22.02 -9.78 -7.38
N ILE A 162 21.98 -11.10 -7.24
CA ILE A 162 21.60 -12.05 -8.29
C ILE A 162 20.08 -12.16 -8.22
N MET A 163 19.36 -11.80 -9.28
CA MET A 163 17.90 -11.80 -9.33
C MET A 163 17.38 -12.60 -10.51
N THR A 164 16.26 -13.29 -10.34
CA THR A 164 15.55 -13.89 -11.49
C THR A 164 15.22 -12.81 -12.52
N GLN A 165 15.40 -13.12 -13.80
CA GLN A 165 15.26 -12.14 -14.87
C GLN A 165 13.80 -11.98 -15.32
N ASP A 166 13.10 -13.06 -15.62
CA ASP A 166 11.71 -13.08 -16.06
C ASP A 166 10.99 -14.29 -15.45
N LYS A 167 9.71 -14.14 -15.14
CA LYS A 167 8.81 -15.24 -14.71
C LYS A 167 8.67 -16.37 -15.75
N LYS A 168 9.06 -16.15 -16.99
CA LYS A 168 8.97 -17.13 -18.08
C LYS A 168 10.28 -17.88 -18.30
N ASP A 169 11.38 -17.37 -17.76
CA ASP A 169 12.74 -17.94 -17.93
C ASP A 169 13.24 -18.45 -16.57
N ASP A 170 13.10 -19.75 -16.36
CA ASP A 170 13.34 -20.39 -15.07
C ASP A 170 14.82 -20.46 -14.67
N TYR A 171 15.73 -20.17 -15.60
CA TYR A 171 17.18 -20.36 -15.40
C TYR A 171 18.00 -19.11 -15.60
N ARG A 172 17.45 -18.05 -16.16
CA ARG A 172 18.22 -16.85 -16.42
C ARG A 172 18.11 -15.86 -15.28
N VAL A 173 19.26 -15.32 -14.93
CA VAL A 173 19.38 -14.29 -13.89
C VAL A 173 20.05 -13.04 -14.43
N LYS A 174 19.87 -11.97 -13.69
CA LYS A 174 20.54 -10.70 -13.88
C LYS A 174 21.23 -10.29 -12.58
N LEU A 175 22.34 -9.57 -12.71
CA LEU A 175 23.01 -8.93 -11.59
C LEU A 175 22.59 -7.48 -11.52
N GLN A 176 22.14 -7.08 -10.35
CA GLN A 176 21.63 -5.73 -10.09
C GLN A 176 22.34 -5.10 -8.89
N ALA A 177 22.72 -3.84 -9.06
CA ALA A 177 22.91 -2.93 -7.94
C ALA A 177 21.54 -2.40 -7.54
N ILE A 178 21.08 -2.74 -6.33
CA ILE A 178 19.82 -2.25 -5.78
C ILE A 178 20.15 -1.36 -4.60
N SER A 179 19.70 -0.10 -4.65
CA SER A 179 19.85 0.83 -3.53
C SER A 179 18.51 1.40 -3.11
N ARG A 180 18.30 1.52 -1.81
CA ARG A 180 17.14 2.18 -1.21
C ARG A 180 17.60 3.27 -0.28
N ASN A 181 16.96 4.44 -0.38
CA ASN A 181 17.33 5.62 0.39
C ASN A 181 16.07 6.36 0.87
N GLY A 182 16.15 7.06 1.98
CA GLY A 182 15.08 7.88 2.53
C GLY A 182 14.09 7.15 3.43
N ILE A 183 14.41 5.94 3.86
CA ILE A 183 13.67 5.26 4.93
C ILE A 183 14.13 5.83 6.27
N THR A 184 13.20 6.39 7.04
CA THR A 184 13.46 7.02 8.35
C THR A 184 12.83 6.27 9.51
N GLN A 185 11.98 5.28 9.22
CA GLN A 185 11.25 4.49 10.22
C GLN A 185 11.27 3.01 9.85
N PRO A 186 11.36 2.09 10.83
CA PRO A 186 11.42 0.65 10.56
C PRO A 186 10.14 0.07 9.94
N TRP A 187 9.00 0.75 10.07
CA TRP A 187 7.75 0.43 9.38
C TRP A 187 7.62 1.09 8.00
N GLY A 188 8.61 1.92 7.61
CA GLY A 188 8.63 2.63 6.35
C GLY A 188 7.93 3.99 6.38
N ASN A 189 8.12 4.75 5.33
CA ASN A 189 7.53 6.08 5.14
C ASN A 189 7.45 6.43 3.65
N ALA A 190 6.55 7.34 3.31
CA ALA A 190 6.49 7.91 1.97
C ALA A 190 7.76 8.72 1.63
N GLY A 191 8.03 8.85 0.33
CA GLY A 191 9.13 9.67 -0.18
C GLY A 191 10.49 8.99 -0.21
N SER A 192 10.58 7.71 0.17
CA SER A 192 11.77 6.90 -0.08
C SER A 192 11.94 6.57 -1.56
N GLU A 193 13.14 6.26 -1.98
CA GLU A 193 13.47 5.92 -3.36
C GLU A 193 14.22 4.60 -3.43
N ILE A 194 13.79 3.70 -4.32
CA ILE A 194 14.54 2.52 -4.71
C ILE A 194 15.07 2.68 -6.14
N LYS A 195 16.34 2.36 -6.33
CA LYS A 195 16.99 2.30 -7.65
C LYS A 195 17.47 0.89 -7.91
N LYS A 196 17.16 0.35 -9.08
CA LYS A 196 17.59 -0.97 -9.55
C LYS A 196 18.32 -0.79 -10.87
N VAL A 197 19.61 -1.06 -10.89
CA VAL A 197 20.46 -0.95 -12.09
C VAL A 197 21.00 -2.32 -12.43
N SER A 198 20.49 -2.92 -13.51
CA SER A 198 21.08 -4.16 -14.06
C SER A 198 22.39 -3.83 -14.76
N TYR A 199 23.46 -4.52 -14.40
CA TYR A 199 24.77 -4.32 -15.01
C TYR A 199 25.30 -5.60 -15.69
N LYS A 200 24.60 -6.72 -15.54
CA LYS A 200 24.78 -7.96 -16.30
C LYS A 200 23.43 -8.68 -16.37
N GLU A 201 23.06 -9.16 -17.55
CA GLU A 201 21.79 -9.87 -17.78
C GLU A 201 22.01 -11.16 -18.58
N GLY A 202 21.02 -12.07 -18.54
CA GLY A 202 20.97 -13.26 -19.35
C GLY A 202 21.96 -14.35 -18.95
N VAL A 203 22.43 -14.39 -17.70
CA VAL A 203 23.31 -15.47 -17.21
C VAL A 203 22.48 -16.72 -16.94
N ASP A 204 22.77 -17.80 -17.64
CA ASP A 204 22.06 -19.08 -17.48
C ASP A 204 22.67 -19.86 -16.30
N LEU A 205 21.88 -20.11 -15.27
CA LEU A 205 22.31 -20.81 -14.06
C LEU A 205 22.72 -22.28 -14.31
N ARG A 206 22.25 -22.90 -15.41
CA ARG A 206 22.64 -24.26 -15.79
C ARG A 206 24.10 -24.33 -16.28
N GLU A 207 24.57 -23.23 -16.84
CA GLU A 207 25.96 -23.12 -17.38
C GLU A 207 26.89 -22.44 -16.36
N SER A 208 26.37 -21.46 -15.61
CA SER A 208 27.14 -20.62 -14.69
C SER A 208 26.39 -20.37 -13.39
N PRO A 209 26.27 -21.32 -12.47
CA PRO A 209 25.56 -21.15 -11.20
C PRO A 209 26.36 -20.34 -10.17
N ALA A 210 27.65 -20.14 -10.34
CA ALA A 210 28.54 -19.50 -9.38
C ALA A 210 29.01 -18.12 -9.86
N PHE A 211 29.03 -17.17 -8.93
CA PHE A 211 29.31 -15.76 -9.17
C PHE A 211 30.35 -15.26 -8.18
N HIS A 212 31.43 -14.66 -8.67
CA HIS A 212 32.37 -13.95 -7.81
C HIS A 212 31.81 -12.52 -7.59
N LEU A 213 31.36 -12.21 -6.37
CA LEU A 213 30.69 -10.95 -6.03
C LEU A 213 31.53 -10.12 -5.08
N LYS A 214 31.45 -8.79 -5.23
CA LYS A 214 32.02 -7.81 -4.30
C LYS A 214 31.02 -6.70 -4.00
N LEU A 215 30.95 -6.30 -2.73
CA LEU A 215 30.26 -5.11 -2.25
C LEU A 215 31.24 -4.32 -1.39
N GLU A 216 31.45 -3.07 -1.75
CA GLU A 216 32.41 -2.20 -1.09
C GLU A 216 31.71 -0.89 -0.67
N ARG A 217 31.95 -0.43 0.54
CA ARG A 217 31.66 0.93 0.98
C ARG A 217 32.93 1.76 0.93
N THR A 218 32.87 2.88 0.25
CA THR A 218 33.92 3.92 0.20
C THR A 218 33.45 5.19 0.91
N ASN A 219 34.29 6.19 1.03
CA ASN A 219 33.90 7.48 1.57
C ASN A 219 32.85 8.22 0.71
N GLU A 220 32.74 7.90 -0.59
CA GLU A 220 31.85 8.57 -1.54
C GLU A 220 30.53 7.81 -1.78
N GLY A 221 30.50 6.51 -1.51
CA GLY A 221 29.37 5.65 -1.82
C GLY A 221 29.71 4.18 -1.77
N PHE A 222 29.08 3.41 -2.67
CA PHE A 222 29.28 1.96 -2.74
C PHE A 222 29.67 1.53 -4.15
N ILE A 223 30.40 0.42 -4.20
CA ILE A 223 30.74 -0.29 -5.44
C ILE A 223 30.17 -1.70 -5.34
N THR A 224 29.32 -2.07 -6.27
CA THR A 224 28.93 -3.46 -6.51
C THR A 224 29.71 -3.99 -7.70
N ALA A 225 30.25 -5.20 -7.62
CA ALA A 225 31.03 -5.77 -8.69
C ALA A 225 30.76 -7.28 -8.84
N TRP A 226 30.92 -7.76 -10.08
CA TRP A 226 30.83 -9.17 -10.43
C TRP A 226 31.96 -9.55 -11.40
N ALA A 227 32.47 -10.74 -11.21
CA ALA A 227 33.34 -11.41 -12.19
C ALA A 227 32.93 -12.90 -12.34
N PRO A 228 33.15 -13.52 -13.50
CA PRO A 228 33.08 -14.98 -13.58
C PRO A 228 34.07 -15.63 -12.61
N VAL A 229 33.72 -16.77 -12.05
CA VAL A 229 34.63 -17.50 -11.14
C VAL A 229 35.93 -17.83 -11.86
N GLY A 230 37.04 -17.48 -11.23
CA GLY A 230 38.39 -17.63 -11.79
C GLY A 230 38.84 -16.50 -12.73
N SER A 231 38.05 -15.44 -12.89
CA SER A 231 38.39 -14.22 -13.63
C SER A 231 38.66 -13.05 -12.70
N GLU A 232 39.63 -12.21 -13.08
CA GLU A 232 39.92 -10.92 -12.44
C GLU A 232 39.26 -9.73 -13.19
N GLU A 233 38.47 -10.00 -14.23
CA GLU A 233 37.79 -9.00 -15.02
C GLU A 233 36.45 -8.60 -14.36
N TRP A 234 36.47 -7.54 -13.55
CA TRP A 234 35.32 -7.05 -12.82
C TRP A 234 34.44 -6.14 -13.65
N VAL A 235 33.16 -6.46 -13.71
CA VAL A 235 32.12 -5.50 -14.12
C VAL A 235 31.60 -4.81 -12.86
N ILE A 236 31.67 -3.48 -12.84
CA ILE A 236 31.35 -2.66 -11.66
C ILE A 236 30.17 -1.73 -11.88
N GLN A 237 29.44 -1.47 -10.81
CA GLN A 237 28.39 -0.43 -10.73
C GLN A 237 28.60 0.40 -9.47
N GLN A 238 28.57 1.72 -9.63
CA GLN A 238 28.70 2.66 -8.51
C GLN A 238 27.33 3.08 -8.00
N VAL A 239 27.19 3.19 -6.67
CA VAL A 239 26.03 3.75 -5.97
C VAL A 239 26.51 4.90 -5.12
N PRO A 240 26.11 6.16 -5.42
CA PRO A 240 26.57 7.32 -4.67
C PRO A 240 25.94 7.38 -3.28
N ASN A 241 26.53 8.18 -2.38
CA ASN A 241 26.11 8.47 -1.03
C ASN A 241 26.39 7.33 -0.02
N ALA A 242 27.58 7.39 0.60
CA ALA A 242 28.00 6.45 1.64
C ALA A 242 27.13 6.47 2.91
N ASP A 243 26.43 7.59 3.18
CA ASP A 243 25.66 7.81 4.40
C ASP A 243 24.23 7.25 4.32
N LEU A 244 23.81 6.72 3.17
CA LEU A 244 22.44 6.17 3.05
C LEU A 244 22.14 5.07 4.09
N ILE A 245 23.15 4.33 4.55
CA ILE A 245 23.02 3.29 5.57
C ILE A 245 23.23 3.78 7.02
N SER A 246 23.22 5.09 7.25
CA SER A 246 23.38 5.70 8.57
C SER A 246 22.18 6.60 8.95
N VAL A 247 21.02 6.37 8.31
CA VAL A 247 19.83 7.21 8.50
C VAL A 247 19.07 6.80 9.75
N GLN A 248 18.74 5.52 9.88
CA GLN A 248 17.97 5.00 11.02
C GLN A 248 18.88 4.67 12.22
N ASP A 249 20.06 4.05 11.98
CA ASP A 249 21.08 3.85 12.99
C ASP A 249 22.35 4.65 12.61
N LYS A 250 22.72 5.60 13.45
CA LYS A 250 23.90 6.45 13.26
C LYS A 250 25.18 5.84 13.81
N LYS A 251 25.10 4.71 14.52
CA LYS A 251 26.25 4.12 15.22
C LYS A 251 26.82 2.93 14.46
N GLN A 252 25.97 2.17 13.80
CA GLN A 252 26.36 0.93 13.13
C GLN A 252 25.47 0.64 11.92
N TYR A 253 25.94 -0.25 11.10
CA TYR A 253 25.20 -0.84 9.98
C TYR A 253 25.51 -2.34 9.89
N TYR A 254 24.77 -3.06 9.08
CA TYR A 254 24.84 -4.51 8.98
C TYR A 254 25.20 -4.92 7.56
N VAL A 255 26.24 -5.78 7.43
CA VAL A 255 26.76 -6.24 6.14
C VAL A 255 26.85 -7.75 6.10
N GLY A 256 26.53 -8.37 4.97
CA GLY A 256 26.58 -9.81 4.85
C GLY A 256 25.97 -10.37 3.58
N PHE A 257 25.46 -11.61 3.68
CA PHE A 257 24.94 -12.42 2.59
C PHE A 257 23.47 -12.71 2.82
N PHE A 258 22.66 -12.65 1.76
CA PHE A 258 21.22 -12.84 1.86
C PHE A 258 20.66 -13.80 0.83
N ALA A 259 19.54 -14.43 1.16
CA ALA A 259 18.63 -15.08 0.24
C ALA A 259 17.20 -14.56 0.49
N SER A 260 16.41 -14.41 -0.55
CA SER A 260 15.04 -13.90 -0.49
C SER A 260 14.11 -14.70 -1.39
N ARG A 261 12.90 -14.87 -0.94
CA ARG A 261 11.84 -15.65 -1.56
C ARG A 261 12.23 -17.15 -1.63
N ASN A 262 12.02 -17.85 -2.73
CA ASN A 262 12.39 -19.25 -2.86
C ASN A 262 13.83 -19.36 -3.39
N ALA A 263 14.80 -19.13 -2.52
CA ALA A 263 16.22 -19.13 -2.88
C ALA A 263 17.06 -19.94 -1.89
N LYS A 264 17.99 -20.71 -2.46
CA LYS A 264 19.05 -21.42 -1.74
C LYS A 264 20.39 -21.12 -2.40
N ILE A 265 21.36 -20.72 -1.59
CA ILE A 265 22.71 -20.41 -2.06
C ILE A 265 23.78 -21.03 -1.15
N THR A 266 24.92 -21.29 -1.72
CA THR A 266 26.18 -21.61 -1.00
C THR A 266 27.16 -20.46 -1.20
N VAL A 267 27.68 -19.93 -0.10
CA VAL A 267 28.70 -18.88 -0.06
C VAL A 267 30.05 -19.54 0.33
N SER A 268 31.07 -19.35 -0.49
CA SER A 268 32.45 -19.79 -0.24
C SER A 268 33.45 -18.67 -0.49
N ASP A 269 34.70 -18.88 -0.09
CA ASP A 269 35.81 -17.94 -0.27
C ASP A 269 35.47 -16.51 0.20
N ALA A 270 34.67 -16.44 1.25
CA ALA A 270 34.18 -15.18 1.78
C ALA A 270 35.25 -14.43 2.57
N SER A 271 35.40 -13.15 2.30
CA SER A 271 36.32 -12.26 3.03
C SER A 271 35.64 -10.91 3.32
N LEU A 272 35.94 -10.38 4.50
CA LEU A 272 35.53 -9.04 4.89
C LEU A 272 36.77 -8.31 5.47
N THR A 273 37.07 -7.16 4.86
CA THR A 273 38.11 -6.25 5.36
C THR A 273 37.47 -4.90 5.65
N THR A 274 37.98 -4.20 6.67
CA THR A 274 37.53 -2.88 7.04
C THR A 274 38.64 -1.86 7.06
N SER A 275 38.30 -0.60 6.94
CA SER A 275 39.21 0.56 7.08
C SER A 275 38.43 1.75 7.65
N ALA A 276 39.14 2.64 8.34
CA ALA A 276 38.51 3.84 8.88
C ALA A 276 37.91 4.69 7.74
N ALA A 277 36.63 5.11 7.89
CA ALA A 277 36.01 6.04 6.98
C ALA A 277 36.50 7.46 7.27
N GLN A 278 36.80 8.22 6.21
CA GLN A 278 37.05 9.64 6.31
C GLN A 278 35.72 10.37 6.29
N THR A 279 35.55 11.36 7.18
CA THR A 279 34.35 12.18 7.21
C THR A 279 34.27 12.99 5.91
N VAL A 280 33.38 12.57 5.00
CA VAL A 280 33.00 13.37 3.84
C VAL A 280 31.72 14.11 4.22
N ALA A 281 31.60 15.38 3.79
CA ALA A 281 30.37 16.14 4.03
C ALA A 281 29.19 15.38 3.40
N SER A 282 28.31 14.82 4.24
CA SER A 282 27.14 14.08 3.78
C SER A 282 26.19 15.03 3.05
N LYS A 283 25.65 14.57 1.93
CA LYS A 283 24.49 15.23 1.30
C LYS A 283 23.24 14.59 1.92
N PRO A 284 22.49 15.32 2.76
CA PRO A 284 21.27 14.80 3.34
C PRO A 284 20.35 14.25 2.23
N PHE A 285 19.72 13.13 2.47
CA PHE A 285 18.69 12.64 1.55
C PHE A 285 17.58 13.68 1.46
N VAL A 286 17.25 14.02 0.24
CA VAL A 286 16.18 14.96 -0.07
C VAL A 286 15.00 14.14 -0.54
N ALA A 287 14.01 13.91 0.34
CA ALA A 287 12.79 13.18 -0.01
C ALA A 287 12.17 13.75 -1.29
N LYS A 288 11.68 12.87 -2.15
CA LYS A 288 11.00 13.25 -3.40
C LYS A 288 9.80 14.13 -3.05
N SER A 289 9.76 15.34 -3.60
CA SER A 289 8.58 16.20 -3.51
C SER A 289 7.59 15.82 -4.62
N TRP A 290 6.31 15.86 -4.30
CA TRP A 290 5.29 15.76 -5.34
C TRP A 290 5.35 17.00 -6.25
N PRO A 291 5.12 16.84 -7.56
CA PRO A 291 4.97 18.00 -8.44
C PRO A 291 3.80 18.87 -7.97
N VAL A 292 3.81 20.15 -8.32
CA VAL A 292 2.67 21.03 -8.06
C VAL A 292 1.52 20.57 -8.96
N VAL A 293 0.39 20.26 -8.34
CA VAL A 293 -0.83 19.83 -9.04
C VAL A 293 -1.96 20.77 -8.68
N MET A 294 -2.60 21.32 -9.71
CA MET A 294 -3.84 22.07 -9.64
C MET A 294 -4.95 21.27 -10.29
N GLN A 295 -6.10 21.19 -9.64
CA GLN A 295 -7.33 20.57 -10.14
C GLN A 295 -8.41 21.63 -10.29
N VAL A 296 -8.89 21.83 -11.52
CA VAL A 296 -10.06 22.69 -11.77
C VAL A 296 -11.30 21.81 -11.82
N ALA A 297 -12.24 22.07 -10.88
CA ALA A 297 -13.42 21.24 -10.64
C ALA A 297 -14.70 21.85 -11.26
N SER A 298 -14.55 22.78 -12.19
CA SER A 298 -15.67 23.47 -12.86
C SER A 298 -15.76 23.07 -14.32
N GLY A 299 -16.99 22.94 -14.82
CA GLY A 299 -17.28 22.52 -16.19
C GLY A 299 -17.15 23.61 -17.23
N SER A 300 -16.96 23.19 -18.48
CA SER A 300 -16.91 24.05 -19.66
C SER A 300 -18.29 24.51 -20.16
N GLN A 301 -19.36 24.05 -19.49
CA GLN A 301 -20.75 24.45 -19.79
C GLN A 301 -21.46 24.90 -18.52
N SER A 302 -22.34 25.87 -18.65
CA SER A 302 -23.17 26.36 -17.56
C SER A 302 -24.64 26.43 -17.97
N ALA A 303 -25.55 26.03 -17.07
CA ALA A 303 -26.99 26.12 -17.29
C ALA A 303 -27.54 27.55 -17.33
N GLY A 304 -26.75 28.54 -16.89
CA GLY A 304 -27.15 29.94 -16.83
C GLY A 304 -25.97 30.88 -16.62
N GLN A 305 -26.27 32.17 -16.40
CA GLN A 305 -25.25 33.21 -16.23
C GLN A 305 -24.47 33.10 -14.91
N ASN A 306 -25.11 32.60 -13.85
CA ASN A 306 -24.43 32.42 -12.56
C ASN A 306 -23.50 31.21 -12.65
N TYR A 307 -22.21 31.44 -12.40
CA TYR A 307 -21.20 30.44 -12.48
C TYR A 307 -20.31 30.51 -11.24
N THR A 308 -19.86 29.35 -10.76
CA THR A 308 -18.90 29.27 -9.66
C THR A 308 -17.68 28.50 -10.15
N LEU A 309 -16.57 29.21 -10.27
CA LEU A 309 -15.28 28.57 -10.55
C LEU A 309 -14.80 27.85 -9.29
N GLN A 310 -14.38 26.60 -9.43
CA GLN A 310 -13.79 25.79 -8.36
C GLN A 310 -12.44 25.26 -8.76
N ALA A 311 -11.46 25.37 -7.87
CA ALA A 311 -10.15 24.79 -8.04
C ALA A 311 -9.54 24.41 -6.68
N ARG A 312 -8.60 23.46 -6.65
CA ARG A 312 -7.81 23.13 -5.47
C ARG A 312 -6.39 22.73 -5.87
N ALA A 313 -5.45 22.77 -4.94
CA ALA A 313 -4.06 22.43 -5.19
C ALA A 313 -3.46 21.59 -4.06
N ASN A 314 -2.38 20.89 -4.34
CA ASN A 314 -1.73 20.01 -3.37
C ASN A 314 -0.74 20.71 -2.42
N TYR A 315 -0.57 22.02 -2.54
CA TYR A 315 0.26 22.85 -1.65
C TYR A 315 -0.53 24.05 -1.15
N ASP A 316 -0.10 24.63 -0.03
CA ASP A 316 -0.53 25.97 0.38
C ASP A 316 -0.08 26.98 -0.68
N GLY A 317 -0.96 27.92 -1.03
CA GLY A 317 -0.65 28.87 -2.08
C GLY A 317 -1.72 29.94 -2.28
N GLN A 318 -1.73 30.53 -3.46
CA GLN A 318 -2.66 31.59 -3.83
C GLN A 318 -3.20 31.34 -5.22
N PHE A 319 -4.51 31.54 -5.41
CA PHE A 319 -5.15 31.57 -6.70
C PHE A 319 -5.31 32.98 -7.22
N SER A 320 -5.02 33.15 -8.50
CA SER A 320 -5.38 34.34 -9.29
C SER A 320 -6.18 33.93 -10.50
N VAL A 321 -7.24 34.65 -10.80
CA VAL A 321 -8.17 34.32 -11.89
C VAL A 321 -8.44 35.54 -12.76
N ARG A 322 -8.32 35.35 -14.06
CA ARG A 322 -8.81 36.31 -15.08
C ARG A 322 -9.96 35.67 -15.84
N GLN A 323 -10.96 36.48 -16.14
CA GLN A 323 -12.07 36.16 -17.06
C GLN A 323 -12.03 37.15 -18.21
N ASN A 324 -11.84 36.66 -19.42
CA ASN A 324 -11.68 37.48 -20.63
C ASN A 324 -10.63 38.62 -20.40
N GLU A 325 -9.47 38.23 -19.88
CA GLU A 325 -8.33 39.12 -19.54
C GLU A 325 -8.57 40.06 -18.33
N VAL A 326 -9.80 40.18 -17.84
CA VAL A 326 -10.11 40.99 -16.65
C VAL A 326 -9.83 40.19 -15.38
N VAL A 327 -9.08 40.79 -14.45
CA VAL A 327 -8.81 40.18 -13.14
C VAL A 327 -10.10 40.18 -12.31
N ILE A 328 -10.58 39.00 -11.94
CA ILE A 328 -11.78 38.80 -11.10
C ILE A 328 -11.44 38.24 -9.71
N GLY A 329 -10.23 37.74 -9.52
CA GLY A 329 -9.67 37.30 -8.25
C GLY A 329 -8.15 37.40 -8.30
N GLU A 330 -7.55 38.01 -7.28
CA GLU A 330 -6.09 38.19 -7.23
C GLU A 330 -5.55 37.72 -5.89
N ASN A 331 -4.50 36.90 -5.94
CA ASN A 331 -3.73 36.42 -4.78
C ASN A 331 -4.60 35.88 -3.62
N LYS A 332 -5.66 35.13 -3.94
CA LYS A 332 -6.56 34.53 -2.93
C LYS A 332 -5.87 33.36 -2.25
N PRO A 333 -5.57 33.45 -0.94
CA PRO A 333 -4.87 32.38 -0.24
C PRO A 333 -5.76 31.15 -0.06
N VAL A 334 -5.15 29.97 -0.17
CA VAL A 334 -5.78 28.67 0.06
C VAL A 334 -4.80 27.72 0.76
N LYS A 335 -5.33 26.80 1.55
CA LYS A 335 -4.57 25.67 2.10
C LYS A 335 -4.53 24.51 1.11
N ALA A 336 -3.52 23.68 1.28
CA ALA A 336 -3.39 22.45 0.49
C ALA A 336 -4.66 21.60 0.61
N GLY A 337 -5.26 21.21 -0.53
CA GLY A 337 -6.50 20.44 -0.61
C GLY A 337 -7.79 21.23 -0.43
N GLU A 338 -7.73 22.46 0.06
CA GLU A 338 -8.91 23.32 0.22
C GLU A 338 -9.49 23.73 -1.12
N MET A 339 -10.82 23.69 -1.22
CA MET A 339 -11.52 24.12 -2.43
C MET A 339 -11.62 25.64 -2.50
N PHE A 340 -10.87 26.23 -3.41
CA PHE A 340 -11.07 27.61 -3.82
C PHE A 340 -12.39 27.74 -4.61
N THR A 341 -13.25 28.68 -4.26
CA THR A 341 -14.50 28.97 -4.97
C THR A 341 -14.58 30.44 -5.31
N LEU A 342 -14.94 30.74 -6.56
CA LEU A 342 -15.11 32.13 -7.03
C LEU A 342 -16.41 32.25 -7.82
N PRO A 343 -17.49 32.78 -7.21
CA PRO A 343 -18.72 33.12 -7.92
C PRO A 343 -18.49 34.25 -8.93
N THR A 344 -19.03 34.08 -10.15
CA THR A 344 -18.94 35.09 -11.20
C THR A 344 -20.18 35.04 -12.09
N LYS A 345 -20.31 36.01 -13.00
CA LYS A 345 -21.31 35.99 -14.07
C LYS A 345 -20.64 35.75 -15.42
N LEU A 346 -21.24 34.88 -16.20
CA LEU A 346 -20.83 34.60 -17.54
C LEU A 346 -21.31 35.70 -18.51
N ALA A 347 -20.41 36.09 -19.42
CA ALA A 347 -20.71 36.84 -20.62
C ALA A 347 -21.08 35.88 -21.76
N GLU A 348 -21.25 36.37 -22.97
CA GLU A 348 -21.54 35.53 -24.14
C GLU A 348 -20.39 34.55 -24.46
N SER A 349 -19.16 34.96 -24.22
CA SER A 349 -17.93 34.12 -24.33
C SER A 349 -17.10 34.32 -23.07
N ASN A 350 -16.58 33.24 -22.52
CA ASN A 350 -15.84 33.26 -21.26
C ASN A 350 -14.60 32.38 -21.35
N ASN A 351 -13.42 33.01 -21.26
CA ASN A 351 -12.14 32.34 -21.12
C ASN A 351 -11.54 32.68 -19.76
N PHE A 352 -11.43 31.67 -18.91
CA PHE A 352 -10.78 31.78 -17.61
C PHE A 352 -9.33 31.37 -17.72
N GLN A 353 -8.44 32.21 -17.20
CA GLN A 353 -7.05 31.90 -16.94
C GLN A 353 -6.90 31.77 -15.43
N ILE A 354 -6.56 30.58 -14.96
CA ILE A 354 -6.49 30.24 -13.54
C ILE A 354 -5.03 29.95 -13.23
N THR A 355 -4.44 30.75 -12.35
CA THR A 355 -3.04 30.61 -11.94
C THR A 355 -2.99 30.27 -10.47
N PHE A 356 -2.29 29.19 -10.14
CA PHE A 356 -1.95 28.83 -8.77
C PHE A 356 -0.46 29.06 -8.52
N THR A 357 -0.14 29.85 -7.49
CA THR A 357 1.23 30.11 -7.04
C THR A 357 1.46 29.48 -5.67
N PRO A 358 2.27 28.41 -5.58
CA PRO A 358 2.52 27.75 -4.30
C PRO A 358 3.37 28.62 -3.38
N THR A 359 3.00 28.68 -2.11
CA THR A 359 3.75 29.34 -1.02
C THR A 359 4.48 28.34 -0.11
N SER A 360 4.15 27.05 -0.23
CA SER A 360 4.82 25.93 0.45
C SER A 360 5.42 24.94 -0.58
N GLY A 361 6.19 23.98 -0.10
CA GLY A 361 6.89 23.03 -0.96
C GLY A 361 8.24 23.58 -1.46
N ARG A 362 8.92 22.77 -2.28
CA ARG A 362 10.25 23.10 -2.83
C ARG A 362 10.16 23.83 -4.17
N ASP A 363 9.32 23.30 -5.06
CA ASP A 363 9.00 23.95 -6.32
C ASP A 363 7.88 24.96 -6.06
N ARG A 364 8.19 26.23 -6.29
CA ARG A 364 7.25 27.35 -6.13
C ARG A 364 6.89 27.98 -7.47
N SER A 365 7.17 27.27 -8.55
CA SER A 365 6.78 27.71 -9.89
C SER A 365 5.26 27.74 -10.00
N PRO A 366 4.66 28.82 -10.50
CA PRO A 366 3.23 28.88 -10.75
C PRO A 366 2.80 27.83 -11.77
N VAL A 367 1.61 27.27 -11.58
CA VAL A 367 0.93 26.44 -12.58
C VAL A 367 -0.31 27.16 -13.07
N GLU A 368 -0.58 27.02 -14.36
CA GLU A 368 -1.68 27.70 -15.03
C GLU A 368 -2.55 26.71 -15.81
N GLN A 369 -3.87 26.96 -15.76
CA GLN A 369 -4.85 26.27 -16.62
C GLN A 369 -5.78 27.28 -17.24
N GLN A 370 -6.21 26.99 -18.47
CA GLN A 370 -7.23 27.74 -19.15
C GLN A 370 -8.53 26.93 -19.23
N LEU A 371 -9.66 27.61 -19.04
CA LEU A 371 -10.98 27.02 -19.10
C LEU A 371 -11.90 27.93 -19.92
N SER A 372 -12.35 27.45 -21.07
CA SER A 372 -13.41 28.14 -21.83
C SER A 372 -14.75 27.63 -21.38
N VAL A 373 -15.65 28.55 -21.04
CA VAL A 373 -16.99 28.22 -20.56
C VAL A 373 -18.04 28.82 -21.48
N SER A 374 -18.94 27.98 -21.98
CA SER A 374 -20.13 28.40 -22.73
C SER A 374 -21.39 28.33 -21.87
N GLN A 375 -22.27 29.34 -22.04
CA GLN A 375 -23.58 29.27 -21.45
C GLN A 375 -24.51 28.48 -22.37
N HIS A 376 -25.27 27.53 -21.82
CA HIS A 376 -26.31 26.82 -22.57
C HIS A 376 -27.44 27.77 -22.90
N LYS A 377 -27.84 27.86 -24.17
CA LYS A 377 -28.84 28.84 -24.65
C LYS A 377 -30.24 28.51 -24.21
N ALA A 378 -30.56 27.25 -23.98
CA ALA A 378 -31.89 26.85 -23.46
C ALA A 378 -31.87 26.85 -21.93
N THR A 379 -33.04 27.13 -21.32
CA THR A 379 -33.19 27.00 -19.88
C THR A 379 -33.03 25.53 -19.49
N VAL A 380 -31.99 25.23 -18.69
CA VAL A 380 -31.75 23.87 -18.16
C VAL A 380 -32.54 23.72 -16.88
N SER A 381 -33.38 22.67 -16.83
CA SER A 381 -34.10 22.30 -15.62
C SER A 381 -33.14 21.83 -14.53
N SER A 382 -33.51 22.04 -13.27
CA SER A 382 -32.81 21.43 -12.12
C SER A 382 -32.99 19.90 -12.06
N THR A 383 -33.96 19.35 -12.79
CA THR A 383 -34.15 17.91 -12.97
C THR A 383 -34.02 17.58 -14.45
N LEU A 384 -33.04 16.74 -14.77
CA LEU A 384 -32.82 16.18 -16.10
C LEU A 384 -33.14 14.70 -16.06
N TYR A 385 -33.74 14.21 -17.13
CA TYR A 385 -34.00 12.77 -17.34
C TYR A 385 -33.05 12.23 -18.37
N ALA A 386 -32.47 11.06 -18.08
CA ALA A 386 -31.56 10.36 -18.97
C ALA A 386 -32.06 8.94 -19.22
N ALA A 387 -31.85 8.45 -20.44
CA ALA A 387 -32.14 7.08 -20.84
C ALA A 387 -30.97 6.46 -21.61
N ALA A 388 -30.91 5.13 -21.64
CA ALA A 388 -29.82 4.41 -22.34
C ALA A 388 -29.78 4.71 -23.85
N ASP A 389 -30.92 5.00 -24.45
CA ASP A 389 -31.07 5.40 -25.85
C ASP A 389 -31.31 6.92 -26.03
N GLY A 390 -31.17 7.70 -24.96
CA GLY A 390 -31.31 9.16 -24.92
C GLY A 390 -30.38 9.87 -25.93
N LYS A 391 -30.75 11.07 -26.32
CA LYS A 391 -30.01 11.89 -27.32
C LYS A 391 -29.43 13.14 -26.67
N ALA A 392 -28.21 13.50 -27.09
CA ALA A 392 -27.51 14.69 -26.59
C ALA A 392 -28.27 16.00 -26.84
N ASP A 393 -29.03 16.09 -27.90
CA ASP A 393 -29.85 17.23 -28.28
C ASP A 393 -31.29 17.19 -27.76
N ALA A 394 -31.65 16.15 -27.01
CA ALA A 394 -32.96 16.03 -26.38
C ALA A 394 -33.14 17.05 -25.28
N LYS A 395 -34.43 17.31 -24.90
CA LYS A 395 -34.79 18.35 -23.90
C LYS A 395 -34.45 17.99 -22.44
N GLY A 396 -34.14 16.72 -22.16
CA GLY A 396 -33.90 16.21 -20.79
C GLY A 396 -35.18 16.19 -19.95
N THR A 397 -36.34 16.04 -20.57
CA THR A 397 -37.62 15.78 -19.88
C THR A 397 -37.87 14.26 -19.82
N ALA A 398 -38.90 13.86 -19.05
CA ALA A 398 -39.25 12.43 -18.97
C ALA A 398 -39.71 11.85 -20.32
N GLU A 399 -40.34 12.67 -21.18
CA GLU A 399 -40.81 12.30 -22.50
C GLU A 399 -39.71 12.37 -23.59
N ALA A 400 -38.65 13.14 -23.34
CA ALA A 400 -37.54 13.35 -24.24
C ALA A 400 -36.22 13.33 -23.47
N PRO A 401 -35.78 12.15 -22.96
CA PRO A 401 -34.61 12.03 -22.12
C PRO A 401 -33.31 12.24 -22.92
N MET A 402 -32.32 12.82 -22.25
CA MET A 402 -30.95 12.96 -22.76
C MET A 402 -30.17 11.65 -22.69
N ASP A 403 -29.04 11.57 -23.38
CA ASP A 403 -28.00 10.61 -23.00
C ASP A 403 -27.39 10.99 -21.64
N LEU A 404 -26.88 9.99 -20.93
CA LEU A 404 -26.37 10.16 -19.56
C LEU A 404 -25.21 11.13 -19.47
N ALA A 405 -24.26 11.08 -20.42
CA ALA A 405 -23.07 11.93 -20.39
C ALA A 405 -23.43 13.40 -20.53
N THR A 406 -24.35 13.73 -21.44
CA THR A 406 -24.87 15.09 -21.62
C THR A 406 -25.64 15.57 -20.39
N ALA A 407 -26.47 14.72 -19.78
CA ALA A 407 -27.20 15.06 -18.56
C ALA A 407 -26.26 15.36 -17.38
N ILE A 408 -25.20 14.56 -17.19
CA ILE A 408 -24.16 14.79 -16.17
C ILE A 408 -23.45 16.14 -16.39
N ALA A 409 -23.12 16.45 -17.63
CA ALA A 409 -22.41 17.70 -17.96
C ALA A 409 -23.30 18.95 -17.73
N LEU A 410 -24.58 18.86 -18.00
CA LEU A 410 -25.52 20.01 -17.97
C LEU A 410 -26.24 20.19 -16.64
N VAL A 411 -26.42 19.16 -15.83
CA VAL A 411 -27.14 19.30 -14.55
C VAL A 411 -26.51 20.39 -13.68
N PRO A 412 -27.30 21.41 -13.27
CA PRO A 412 -26.78 22.52 -12.48
C PRO A 412 -26.43 22.07 -11.05
N PRO A 413 -25.62 22.85 -10.32
CA PRO A 413 -25.42 22.63 -8.89
C PRO A 413 -26.78 22.62 -8.14
N GLY A 414 -26.93 21.59 -7.27
CA GLY A 414 -28.21 21.34 -6.56
C GLY A 414 -29.27 20.62 -7.40
N GLY A 415 -28.99 20.36 -8.67
CA GLY A 415 -29.87 19.61 -9.55
C GLY A 415 -29.69 18.10 -9.50
N LYS A 416 -30.53 17.40 -10.24
CA LYS A 416 -30.48 15.95 -10.32
C LYS A 416 -30.66 15.40 -11.73
N VAL A 417 -30.04 14.27 -11.99
CA VAL A 417 -30.25 13.41 -13.16
C VAL A 417 -31.04 12.20 -12.72
N VAL A 418 -32.18 11.95 -13.36
CA VAL A 418 -33.04 10.79 -13.12
C VAL A 418 -32.84 9.80 -14.27
N LEU A 419 -32.34 8.60 -13.96
CA LEU A 419 -32.13 7.54 -14.92
C LEU A 419 -33.42 6.75 -15.12
N ALA A 420 -33.83 6.58 -16.37
CA ALA A 420 -34.82 5.58 -16.72
C ALA A 420 -34.25 4.16 -16.47
N ALA A 421 -35.16 3.18 -16.30
CA ALA A 421 -34.74 1.78 -16.26
C ALA A 421 -34.04 1.41 -17.58
N GLY A 422 -32.94 0.65 -17.48
CA GLY A 422 -32.16 0.25 -18.66
C GLY A 422 -30.72 -0.11 -18.34
N ASP A 423 -30.00 -0.56 -19.38
CA ASP A 423 -28.58 -0.89 -19.32
C ASP A 423 -27.76 0.26 -19.94
N TYR A 424 -26.85 0.80 -19.16
CA TYR A 424 -26.01 1.93 -19.51
C TYR A 424 -24.55 1.47 -19.69
N ALA A 425 -23.90 1.97 -20.71
CA ALA A 425 -22.46 1.79 -20.88
C ALA A 425 -21.68 2.36 -19.71
N LYS A 426 -20.39 2.01 -19.60
CA LYS A 426 -19.48 2.60 -18.62
C LYS A 426 -19.62 4.12 -18.62
N THR A 427 -19.82 4.68 -17.42
CA THR A 427 -20.11 6.09 -17.23
C THR A 427 -19.01 6.76 -16.41
N ASP A 428 -18.51 7.89 -16.88
CA ASP A 428 -17.56 8.72 -16.15
C ASP A 428 -18.27 10.01 -15.68
N ILE A 429 -18.11 10.33 -14.39
CA ILE A 429 -18.47 11.63 -13.83
C ILE A 429 -17.16 12.39 -13.61
N PRO A 430 -16.73 13.21 -14.57
CA PRO A 430 -15.41 13.82 -14.52
C PRO A 430 -15.33 14.90 -13.42
N LEU A 431 -14.12 15.27 -13.04
CA LEU A 431 -13.84 16.34 -12.07
C LEU A 431 -14.55 17.65 -12.46
N SER A 432 -14.61 17.96 -13.73
CA SER A 432 -15.30 19.15 -14.29
C SER A 432 -16.82 19.15 -14.07
N ALA A 433 -17.41 17.99 -13.77
CA ALA A 433 -18.86 17.90 -13.46
C ALA A 433 -19.16 18.01 -11.96
N SER A 434 -18.22 18.42 -11.11
CA SER A 434 -18.42 18.54 -9.67
C SER A 434 -19.63 19.39 -9.29
N GLY A 435 -20.29 19.01 -8.19
CA GLY A 435 -21.26 19.85 -7.51
C GLY A 435 -20.60 20.93 -6.65
N LEU A 436 -21.37 21.59 -5.81
CA LEU A 436 -20.89 22.55 -4.82
C LEU A 436 -21.18 22.00 -3.41
N GLU A 437 -20.46 22.47 -2.40
CA GLU A 437 -20.73 22.13 -1.00
C GLU A 437 -22.20 22.37 -0.61
N LYS A 438 -22.76 23.52 -1.01
CA LYS A 438 -24.17 23.87 -0.81
C LYS A 438 -25.04 23.64 -2.05
N GLY A 439 -24.61 22.77 -2.95
CA GLY A 439 -25.28 22.50 -4.22
C GLY A 439 -24.85 21.12 -4.75
N ARG A 440 -25.01 20.08 -3.93
CA ARG A 440 -24.71 18.70 -4.31
C ARG A 440 -25.56 18.28 -5.50
N LYS A 441 -24.94 17.64 -6.49
CA LYS A 441 -25.64 17.05 -7.62
C LYS A 441 -26.09 15.62 -7.28
N THR A 442 -27.16 15.15 -7.89
CA THR A 442 -27.68 13.80 -7.66
C THR A 442 -27.81 13.05 -8.98
N LEU A 443 -27.40 11.78 -8.99
CA LEU A 443 -27.72 10.80 -10.00
C LEU A 443 -28.52 9.70 -9.32
N GLU A 444 -29.79 9.55 -9.69
CA GLU A 444 -30.71 8.58 -9.08
C GLU A 444 -31.47 7.77 -10.14
N ALA A 445 -31.70 6.49 -9.86
CA ALA A 445 -32.47 5.65 -10.76
C ALA A 445 -33.97 5.75 -10.48
N ASN A 446 -34.76 5.75 -11.54
CA ASN A 446 -36.21 5.56 -11.50
C ASN A 446 -36.52 4.20 -12.16
N GLY A 447 -36.57 3.16 -11.34
CA GLY A 447 -36.60 1.78 -11.77
C GLY A 447 -35.20 1.14 -11.81
N LYS A 448 -35.07 -0.05 -12.36
CA LYS A 448 -33.80 -0.78 -12.41
C LYS A 448 -32.88 -0.20 -13.48
N ALA A 449 -31.85 0.52 -13.08
CA ALA A 449 -30.79 1.02 -13.96
C ALA A 449 -29.48 0.30 -13.65
N VAL A 450 -28.88 -0.31 -14.66
CA VAL A 450 -27.59 -1.02 -14.58
C VAL A 450 -26.54 -0.26 -15.36
N ILE A 451 -25.42 0.05 -14.72
CA ILE A 451 -24.28 0.75 -15.36
C ILE A 451 -23.07 -0.21 -15.39
N HIS A 452 -22.48 -0.39 -16.57
CA HIS A 452 -21.35 -1.30 -16.78
C HIS A 452 -20.00 -0.67 -16.35
N GLY A 453 -19.94 -0.21 -15.11
CA GLY A 453 -18.81 0.47 -14.47
C GLY A 453 -18.96 1.99 -14.41
N MET A 454 -18.41 2.57 -13.34
CA MET A 454 -18.46 4.01 -13.13
C MET A 454 -17.15 4.55 -12.56
N LEU A 455 -16.65 5.64 -13.13
CA LEU A 455 -15.58 6.44 -12.55
C LEU A 455 -16.14 7.77 -12.04
N LEU A 456 -16.05 8.01 -10.74
CA LEU A 456 -16.51 9.23 -10.09
C LEU A 456 -15.31 10.07 -9.62
N ASP A 457 -14.83 10.96 -10.50
CA ASP A 457 -13.80 11.96 -10.18
C ASP A 457 -14.41 13.25 -9.62
N GLY A 458 -15.68 13.51 -9.93
CA GLY A 458 -16.42 14.68 -9.45
C GLY A 458 -16.58 14.70 -7.93
N HIS A 459 -16.67 15.91 -7.38
CA HIS A 459 -16.94 16.16 -5.98
C HIS A 459 -18.43 16.49 -5.75
N TYR A 460 -18.92 16.26 -4.53
CA TYR A 460 -20.26 16.65 -4.11
C TYR A 460 -21.38 16.04 -4.96
N TRP A 461 -21.26 14.74 -5.27
CA TRP A 461 -22.33 13.95 -5.89
C TRP A 461 -23.04 13.06 -4.87
N THR A 462 -24.32 12.82 -5.11
CA THR A 462 -25.09 11.70 -4.56
C THR A 462 -25.39 10.72 -5.68
N ILE A 463 -24.98 9.46 -5.54
CA ILE A 463 -25.31 8.37 -6.45
C ILE A 463 -26.27 7.44 -5.71
N ARG A 464 -27.46 7.19 -6.26
CA ARG A 464 -28.51 6.48 -5.51
C ARG A 464 -29.26 5.45 -6.35
N GLY A 465 -29.46 4.25 -5.78
CA GLY A 465 -30.37 3.24 -6.30
C GLY A 465 -29.96 2.66 -7.65
N ILE A 466 -28.68 2.54 -7.93
CA ILE A 466 -28.12 2.10 -9.21
C ILE A 466 -27.39 0.78 -9.02
N ASP A 467 -27.50 -0.12 -10.00
CA ASP A 467 -26.72 -1.34 -10.09
C ASP A 467 -25.46 -1.08 -10.90
N ILE A 468 -24.31 -1.60 -10.42
CA ILE A 468 -22.99 -1.52 -11.09
C ILE A 468 -22.51 -2.93 -11.38
N THR A 469 -22.13 -3.20 -12.63
CA THR A 469 -21.61 -4.51 -13.04
C THR A 469 -20.45 -4.37 -14.03
N ASP A 470 -19.75 -5.48 -14.32
CA ASP A 470 -18.62 -5.64 -15.22
C ASP A 470 -17.35 -4.89 -14.79
N LYS A 471 -17.47 -3.61 -14.48
CA LYS A 471 -16.38 -2.77 -14.00
C LYS A 471 -16.79 -2.06 -12.71
N SER A 472 -15.84 -1.88 -11.81
CA SER A 472 -16.03 -1.25 -10.50
C SER A 472 -16.78 0.09 -10.55
N LEU A 473 -17.46 0.44 -9.44
CA LEU A 473 -17.65 1.83 -9.09
C LEU A 473 -16.35 2.34 -8.41
N ARG A 474 -15.60 3.14 -9.13
CA ARG A 474 -14.35 3.74 -8.61
C ARG A 474 -14.54 5.21 -8.27
N ILE A 475 -14.25 5.58 -7.03
CA ILE A 475 -14.45 6.93 -6.49
C ILE A 475 -13.09 7.55 -6.23
N GLN A 476 -12.74 8.58 -7.00
CA GLN A 476 -11.51 9.38 -6.85
C GLN A 476 -11.82 10.80 -6.36
N GLY A 477 -13.07 11.23 -6.48
CA GLY A 477 -13.55 12.50 -5.96
C GLY A 477 -13.73 12.50 -4.44
N SER A 478 -14.13 13.64 -3.91
CA SER A 478 -14.34 13.85 -2.46
C SER A 478 -15.74 14.35 -2.16
N HIS A 479 -16.19 14.16 -0.91
CA HIS A 479 -17.50 14.62 -0.44
C HIS A 479 -18.68 13.99 -1.18
N ASN A 480 -18.56 12.77 -1.69
CA ASN A 480 -19.62 12.06 -2.39
C ASN A 480 -20.42 11.18 -1.41
N LEU A 481 -21.70 11.00 -1.73
CA LEU A 481 -22.62 10.08 -1.05
C LEU A 481 -23.05 8.99 -2.04
N ILE A 482 -22.73 7.75 -1.73
CA ILE A 482 -23.16 6.57 -2.47
C ILE A 482 -24.19 5.86 -1.61
N GLU A 483 -25.43 5.75 -2.09
CA GLU A 483 -26.53 5.29 -1.27
C GLU A 483 -27.40 4.25 -2.02
N ASN A 484 -27.66 3.12 -1.38
CA ASN A 484 -28.45 2.03 -1.98
C ASN A 484 -27.94 1.62 -3.38
N VAL A 485 -26.64 1.48 -3.52
CA VAL A 485 -25.98 1.01 -4.76
C VAL A 485 -25.65 -0.47 -4.58
N THR A 486 -25.93 -1.27 -5.62
CA THR A 486 -25.58 -2.68 -5.65
C THR A 486 -24.48 -2.89 -6.70
N ALA A 487 -23.32 -3.43 -6.29
CA ALA A 487 -22.21 -3.75 -7.19
C ALA A 487 -21.98 -5.25 -7.23
N TYR A 488 -22.01 -5.85 -8.43
CA TYR A 488 -21.88 -7.30 -8.56
C TYR A 488 -21.28 -7.72 -9.90
N HIS A 489 -20.62 -8.89 -9.91
CA HIS A 489 -19.98 -9.49 -11.08
C HIS A 489 -18.99 -8.55 -11.78
N ASN A 490 -18.30 -7.73 -11.02
CA ASN A 490 -17.25 -6.86 -11.54
C ASN A 490 -15.93 -7.64 -11.68
N ASP A 491 -15.10 -7.24 -12.65
CA ASP A 491 -13.78 -7.83 -12.88
C ASP A 491 -12.67 -7.23 -11.99
N ASP A 492 -13.03 -6.54 -10.95
CA ASP A 492 -12.21 -5.97 -9.88
C ASP A 492 -13.14 -5.72 -8.68
N THR A 493 -12.67 -5.02 -7.65
CA THR A 493 -13.46 -4.62 -6.48
C THR A 493 -14.79 -3.98 -6.87
N GLY A 494 -15.89 -4.33 -6.20
CA GLY A 494 -17.22 -3.79 -6.51
C GLY A 494 -17.31 -2.28 -6.34
N ILE A 495 -17.05 -1.77 -5.12
CA ILE A 495 -17.04 -0.32 -4.82
C ILE A 495 -15.69 0.05 -4.20
N GLN A 496 -14.94 0.93 -4.86
CA GLN A 496 -13.60 1.32 -4.43
C GLN A 496 -13.44 2.83 -4.30
N ILE A 497 -12.94 3.28 -3.14
CA ILE A 497 -12.41 4.65 -2.93
C ILE A 497 -10.90 4.57 -2.96
N SER A 498 -10.27 5.23 -3.93
CA SER A 498 -8.81 5.38 -4.02
C SER A 498 -8.46 6.50 -4.98
N SER A 499 -7.42 7.25 -4.69
CA SER A 499 -7.04 8.41 -5.51
C SER A 499 -6.14 8.02 -6.67
N ALA A 500 -6.08 8.89 -7.68
CA ALA A 500 -5.11 8.80 -8.77
C ALA A 500 -3.67 8.91 -8.25
N ASP A 501 -2.72 8.40 -9.05
CA ASP A 501 -1.30 8.53 -8.75
C ASP A 501 -0.82 9.99 -8.83
N LYS A 502 0.20 10.30 -8.03
CA LYS A 502 1.03 11.51 -8.14
C LYS A 502 0.31 12.86 -7.92
N ILE A 503 -0.89 12.84 -7.36
CA ILE A 503 -1.61 14.10 -7.06
C ILE A 503 -1.24 14.71 -5.70
N GLY A 504 -0.59 13.94 -4.82
CA GLY A 504 -0.26 14.34 -3.44
C GLY A 504 -1.40 14.16 -2.44
N ARG A 505 -1.04 13.88 -1.18
CA ARG A 505 -1.99 13.57 -0.10
C ARG A 505 -3.14 14.59 0.06
N PRO A 506 -2.91 15.91 -0.02
CA PRO A 506 -4.00 16.88 0.16
C PRO A 506 -5.14 16.78 -0.85
N LEU A 507 -4.89 16.14 -2.01
CA LEU A 507 -5.90 15.94 -3.05
C LEU A 507 -6.53 14.55 -3.04
N TRP A 508 -6.16 13.69 -2.10
CA TRP A 508 -6.70 12.33 -2.01
C TRP A 508 -8.20 12.34 -1.73
N ALA A 509 -8.88 11.31 -2.25
CA ALA A 509 -10.31 11.11 -2.07
C ALA A 509 -10.68 11.07 -0.59
N SER A 510 -11.50 12.00 -0.14
CA SER A 510 -11.81 12.24 1.27
C SER A 510 -13.29 12.58 1.48
N HIS A 511 -13.77 12.37 2.71
CA HIS A 511 -15.14 12.70 3.13
C HIS A 511 -16.23 12.07 2.26
N ASN A 512 -15.97 10.90 1.66
CA ASN A 512 -16.99 10.13 0.96
C ASN A 512 -17.74 9.23 1.96
N ARG A 513 -19.02 9.03 1.71
CA ARG A 513 -19.86 8.13 2.48
C ARG A 513 -20.50 7.10 1.55
N VAL A 514 -20.40 5.82 1.92
CA VAL A 514 -21.12 4.74 1.26
C VAL A 514 -22.13 4.19 2.25
N VAL A 515 -23.40 4.27 1.92
CA VAL A 515 -24.49 3.99 2.85
C VAL A 515 -25.45 2.95 2.28
N ASN A 516 -25.82 1.97 3.08
CA ASN A 516 -26.82 0.95 2.77
C ASN A 516 -26.61 0.26 1.40
N SER A 517 -25.37 0.13 0.98
CA SER A 517 -24.99 -0.43 -0.32
C SER A 517 -24.59 -1.91 -0.18
N GLU A 518 -24.68 -2.63 -1.29
CA GLU A 518 -24.37 -4.06 -1.35
C GLU A 518 -23.31 -4.34 -2.41
N SER A 519 -22.40 -5.27 -2.12
CA SER A 519 -21.36 -5.67 -3.09
C SER A 519 -21.08 -7.15 -2.99
N TYR A 520 -21.27 -7.89 -4.11
CA TYR A 520 -21.13 -9.34 -4.09
C TYR A 520 -20.68 -9.95 -5.42
N SER A 521 -20.14 -11.18 -5.33
CA SER A 521 -19.72 -12.00 -6.48
C SER A 521 -18.80 -11.26 -7.44
N ASN A 522 -17.91 -10.41 -6.93
CA ASN A 522 -16.87 -9.74 -7.72
C ASN A 522 -15.67 -10.67 -7.84
N GLU A 523 -15.11 -10.80 -9.05
CA GLU A 523 -14.01 -11.71 -9.33
C GLU A 523 -13.09 -11.13 -10.41
N ASP A 524 -11.86 -10.77 -10.04
CA ASP A 524 -10.84 -10.35 -11.00
C ASP A 524 -10.27 -11.55 -11.78
N PRO A 525 -9.70 -11.35 -12.99
CA PRO A 525 -9.14 -12.43 -13.80
C PRO A 525 -8.05 -13.25 -13.09
N GLY A 526 -7.38 -12.66 -12.10
CA GLY A 526 -6.38 -13.33 -11.27
C GLY A 526 -6.97 -14.10 -10.09
N LYS A 527 -8.22 -13.87 -9.75
CA LYS A 527 -8.96 -14.41 -8.61
C LYS A 527 -8.31 -14.15 -7.24
N ILE A 528 -7.75 -12.96 -7.06
CA ILE A 528 -6.97 -12.60 -5.87
C ILE A 528 -7.13 -11.15 -5.38
N ASN A 529 -7.88 -10.29 -6.05
CA ASN A 529 -7.91 -8.85 -5.74
C ASN A 529 -9.29 -8.20 -5.75
N ALA A 530 -10.36 -8.91 -6.11
CA ALA A 530 -11.69 -8.32 -6.19
C ALA A 530 -12.41 -8.38 -4.85
N ASP A 531 -12.37 -7.27 -4.13
CA ASP A 531 -13.07 -7.09 -2.86
C ASP A 531 -14.54 -6.71 -3.07
N GLY A 532 -15.34 -6.80 -2.00
CA GLY A 532 -16.66 -6.18 -1.99
C GLY A 532 -16.54 -4.65 -1.96
N PHE A 533 -15.95 -4.14 -0.91
CA PHE A 533 -15.66 -2.72 -0.70
C PHE A 533 -14.18 -2.51 -0.41
N ALA A 534 -13.57 -1.53 -1.06
CA ALA A 534 -12.22 -1.12 -0.77
C ALA A 534 -12.10 0.38 -0.52
N VAL A 535 -11.42 0.76 0.55
CA VAL A 535 -11.02 2.14 0.83
C VAL A 535 -9.52 2.10 1.06
N LYS A 536 -8.77 1.99 -0.03
CA LYS A 536 -7.36 1.58 -0.01
C LYS A 536 -6.48 2.39 -0.95
N MET A 537 -5.19 2.44 -0.65
CA MET A 537 -4.15 3.05 -1.49
C MET A 537 -4.44 4.52 -1.85
N ARG A 538 -3.82 5.45 -1.15
CA ARG A 538 -3.98 6.90 -1.35
C ARG A 538 -5.40 7.40 -1.03
N VAL A 539 -5.78 7.26 0.21
CA VAL A 539 -7.08 7.65 0.73
C VAL A 539 -6.92 8.79 1.74
N GLY A 540 -7.70 9.85 1.56
CA GLY A 540 -7.75 10.99 2.49
C GLY A 540 -8.67 10.73 3.69
N GLU A 541 -8.80 11.73 4.54
CA GLU A 541 -9.55 11.65 5.79
C GLU A 541 -11.07 11.60 5.58
N GLY A 542 -11.78 11.09 6.59
CA GLY A 542 -13.23 11.24 6.73
C GLY A 542 -14.09 10.35 5.84
N ASN A 543 -13.53 9.32 5.20
CA ASN A 543 -14.30 8.33 4.45
C ASN A 543 -15.03 7.36 5.41
N ARG A 544 -16.27 7.01 5.10
CA ARG A 544 -17.13 6.17 5.95
C ARG A 544 -17.91 5.16 5.11
N LEU A 545 -18.07 3.95 5.66
CA LEU A 545 -18.93 2.88 5.15
C LEU A 545 -19.97 2.55 6.22
N GLU A 546 -21.24 2.69 5.93
CA GLU A 546 -22.33 2.60 6.90
C GLU A 546 -23.44 1.68 6.37
N GLY A 547 -23.79 0.63 7.11
CA GLY A 547 -24.86 -0.29 6.71
C GLY A 547 -24.57 -1.04 5.42
N CYS A 548 -23.32 -1.33 5.08
CA CYS A 548 -22.91 -1.99 3.86
C CYS A 548 -22.90 -3.50 4.01
N TYR A 549 -23.31 -4.22 2.95
CA TYR A 549 -23.30 -5.69 2.90
C TYR A 549 -22.35 -6.20 1.82
N SER A 550 -21.34 -6.94 2.24
CA SER A 550 -20.34 -7.55 1.35
C SER A 550 -20.41 -9.07 1.46
N HIS A 551 -20.60 -9.77 0.31
CA HIS A 551 -20.65 -11.22 0.38
C HIS A 551 -20.20 -11.90 -0.92
N ASP A 552 -19.70 -13.13 -0.78
CA ASP A 552 -19.34 -14.02 -1.89
C ASP A 552 -18.33 -13.40 -2.88
N ASN A 553 -17.48 -12.48 -2.44
CA ASN A 553 -16.40 -11.91 -3.26
C ASN A 553 -15.17 -12.81 -3.25
N ILE A 554 -14.36 -12.74 -4.32
CA ILE A 554 -13.17 -13.61 -4.46
C ILE A 554 -12.03 -13.24 -3.52
N ASP A 555 -12.01 -12.02 -2.99
CA ASP A 555 -11.02 -11.56 -2.02
C ASP A 555 -11.71 -11.08 -0.73
N ASP A 556 -11.38 -9.91 -0.21
CA ASP A 556 -11.86 -9.42 1.07
C ASP A 556 -13.29 -8.84 0.99
N GLY A 557 -14.04 -8.91 2.08
CA GLY A 557 -15.32 -8.21 2.20
C GLY A 557 -15.12 -6.69 2.20
N PHE A 558 -14.25 -6.22 3.07
CA PHE A 558 -13.84 -4.82 3.22
C PHE A 558 -12.32 -4.73 3.32
N ASP A 559 -11.68 -3.99 2.40
CA ASP A 559 -10.22 -3.85 2.34
C ASP A 559 -9.76 -2.40 2.54
N LEU A 560 -9.00 -2.15 3.62
CA LEU A 560 -8.38 -0.87 3.94
C LEU A 560 -6.85 -0.89 3.70
N PHE A 561 -6.37 -1.66 2.74
CA PHE A 561 -4.96 -1.85 2.47
C PHE A 561 -4.21 -0.54 2.24
N ASN A 562 -3.02 -0.44 2.82
CA ASN A 562 -2.15 0.73 2.73
C ASN A 562 -0.75 0.33 2.26
N LYS A 563 -0.21 1.04 1.28
CA LYS A 563 1.17 0.86 0.82
C LYS A 563 2.12 1.82 1.51
N ILE A 564 3.31 1.32 1.86
CA ILE A 564 4.38 2.12 2.48
C ILE A 564 4.75 3.32 1.59
N GLU A 565 4.88 3.11 0.28
CA GLU A 565 5.33 4.12 -0.68
C GLU A 565 4.38 5.32 -0.78
N ASP A 566 3.11 5.10 -0.55
CA ASP A 566 2.09 6.15 -0.53
C ASP A 566 2.08 6.92 0.80
N GLY A 567 2.55 6.29 1.87
CA GLY A 567 2.39 6.76 3.24
C GLY A 567 1.05 6.36 3.84
N ALA A 568 0.83 6.74 5.10
CA ALA A 568 -0.38 6.36 5.82
C ALA A 568 -1.66 6.96 5.18
N ASN A 569 -2.68 6.14 4.99
CA ASN A 569 -4.03 6.58 4.59
C ASN A 569 -4.67 7.45 5.68
N GLY A 570 -5.74 8.15 5.34
CA GLY A 570 -6.65 8.76 6.31
C GLY A 570 -7.44 7.70 7.08
N VAL A 571 -7.93 8.08 8.24
CA VAL A 571 -8.79 7.21 9.06
C VAL A 571 -10.10 6.94 8.34
N VAL A 572 -10.48 5.66 8.29
CA VAL A 572 -11.76 5.17 7.75
C VAL A 572 -12.61 4.65 8.89
N VAL A 573 -13.91 4.93 8.86
CA VAL A 573 -14.89 4.42 9.81
C VAL A 573 -15.82 3.45 9.09
N ILE A 574 -15.99 2.24 9.64
CA ILE A 574 -16.94 1.23 9.17
C ILE A 574 -17.96 0.98 10.28
N GLU A 575 -19.25 1.11 9.98
CA GLU A 575 -20.31 0.94 10.97
C GLU A 575 -21.47 0.11 10.41
N ASN A 576 -22.13 -0.65 11.29
CA ASN A 576 -23.38 -1.36 11.00
C ASN A 576 -23.30 -2.22 9.72
N SER A 577 -22.14 -2.80 9.41
CA SER A 577 -21.84 -3.47 8.16
C SER A 577 -21.69 -4.97 8.33
N ILE A 578 -21.91 -5.73 7.27
CA ILE A 578 -21.84 -7.19 7.29
C ILE A 578 -20.89 -7.68 6.18
N ALA A 579 -19.96 -8.57 6.55
CA ALA A 579 -19.08 -9.31 5.64
C ALA A 579 -19.35 -10.79 5.78
N ARG A 580 -19.79 -11.45 4.69
CA ARG A 580 -20.22 -12.84 4.71
C ARG A 580 -19.66 -13.65 3.55
N ASN A 581 -19.14 -14.86 3.83
CA ASN A 581 -18.71 -15.82 2.82
C ASN A 581 -17.74 -15.28 1.76
N ASN A 582 -16.95 -14.24 2.08
CA ASN A 582 -15.91 -13.80 1.17
C ASN A 582 -14.75 -14.80 1.19
N THR A 583 -14.05 -14.98 0.07
CA THR A 583 -13.03 -16.02 -0.07
C THR A 583 -11.76 -15.71 0.73
N SER A 584 -11.56 -14.47 1.12
CA SER A 584 -10.48 -14.02 2.00
C SER A 584 -11.04 -13.54 3.35
N ASN A 585 -10.72 -12.32 3.77
CA ASN A 585 -11.14 -11.79 5.08
C ASN A 585 -12.51 -11.11 5.02
N GLY A 586 -13.17 -11.02 6.16
CA GLY A 586 -14.36 -10.17 6.30
C GLY A 586 -14.00 -8.69 6.29
N PHE A 587 -13.21 -8.26 7.26
CA PHE A 587 -12.75 -6.88 7.42
C PHE A 587 -11.24 -6.84 7.62
N LYS A 588 -10.54 -6.28 6.64
CA LYS A 588 -9.08 -6.11 6.61
C LYS A 588 -8.73 -4.65 6.86
N LEU A 589 -8.20 -4.36 8.05
CA LEU A 589 -8.07 -3.00 8.60
C LEU A 589 -6.67 -2.41 8.41
N GLY A 590 -6.03 -2.62 7.29
CA GLY A 590 -4.73 -2.03 7.01
C GLY A 590 -3.83 -2.84 6.09
N GLY A 591 -2.54 -2.50 6.08
CA GLY A 591 -1.52 -3.19 5.29
C GLY A 591 -0.11 -2.63 5.50
N GLU A 592 0.87 -3.46 5.21
CA GLU A 592 2.30 -3.14 5.17
C GLU A 592 2.83 -2.40 6.41
N GLY A 593 2.27 -2.67 7.59
CA GLY A 593 2.76 -2.09 8.85
C GLY A 593 2.50 -0.59 9.03
N GLN A 594 1.67 0.03 8.19
CA GLN A 594 1.35 1.46 8.30
C GLN A 594 0.38 1.72 9.45
N PRO A 595 0.75 2.58 10.43
CA PRO A 595 -0.09 2.86 11.59
C PRO A 595 -1.23 3.82 11.23
N VAL A 596 -2.45 3.30 11.10
CA VAL A 596 -3.66 4.08 10.87
C VAL A 596 -4.74 3.68 11.87
N ALA A 597 -5.31 4.64 12.59
CA ALA A 597 -6.32 4.41 13.64
C ALA A 597 -7.73 4.26 13.04
N HIS A 598 -7.96 3.25 12.19
CA HIS A 598 -9.28 2.96 11.67
C HIS A 598 -10.26 2.56 12.78
N GLU A 599 -11.54 2.79 12.52
CA GLU A 599 -12.61 2.43 13.46
C GLU A 599 -13.60 1.47 12.81
N ILE A 600 -13.97 0.39 13.54
CA ILE A 600 -15.04 -0.51 13.14
C ILE A 600 -15.99 -0.75 14.29
N ARG A 601 -17.30 -0.58 14.04
CA ARG A 601 -18.34 -0.66 15.05
C ARG A 601 -19.58 -1.40 14.56
N ASN A 602 -20.26 -2.09 15.47
CA ASN A 602 -21.58 -2.69 15.23
C ASN A 602 -21.62 -3.57 13.98
N SER A 603 -20.54 -4.26 13.64
CA SER A 603 -20.40 -4.97 12.37
C SER A 603 -20.30 -6.48 12.59
N ILE A 604 -20.66 -7.25 11.55
CA ILE A 604 -20.72 -8.72 11.62
C ILE A 604 -19.82 -9.32 10.54
N ALA A 605 -18.92 -10.22 10.94
CA ALA A 605 -18.11 -11.04 10.04
C ALA A 605 -18.52 -12.51 10.19
N MET A 606 -19.06 -13.12 9.13
CA MET A 606 -19.60 -14.47 9.21
C MET A 606 -19.15 -15.35 8.06
N GLY A 607 -18.57 -16.53 8.36
CA GLY A 607 -18.28 -17.56 7.38
C GLY A 607 -17.26 -17.18 6.31
N ASN A 608 -16.44 -16.14 6.51
CA ASN A 608 -15.38 -15.79 5.56
C ASN A 608 -14.28 -16.86 5.59
N HIS A 609 -13.63 -17.10 4.45
CA HIS A 609 -12.72 -18.25 4.33
C HIS A 609 -11.34 -18.03 4.97
N LEU A 610 -11.00 -16.80 5.36
CA LEU A 610 -9.85 -16.50 6.21
C LEU A 610 -10.32 -15.89 7.53
N ASP A 611 -10.03 -14.63 7.79
CA ASP A 611 -10.29 -13.98 9.07
C ASP A 611 -11.60 -13.20 9.06
N GLY A 612 -12.26 -13.13 10.21
CA GLY A 612 -13.41 -12.24 10.38
C GLY A 612 -12.98 -10.77 10.40
N PHE A 613 -12.18 -10.43 11.40
CA PHE A 613 -11.59 -9.11 11.57
C PHE A 613 -10.08 -9.25 11.70
N THR A 614 -9.31 -8.54 10.86
CA THR A 614 -7.84 -8.58 10.88
C THR A 614 -7.25 -7.18 10.83
N ASP A 615 -6.22 -6.93 11.66
CA ASP A 615 -5.39 -5.73 11.58
C ASP A 615 -4.60 -5.65 10.26
N ASN A 616 -4.36 -6.79 9.62
CA ASN A 616 -3.47 -6.92 8.49
C ASN A 616 -2.14 -6.17 8.70
N PHE A 617 -1.52 -6.40 9.86
CA PHE A 617 -0.27 -5.76 10.32
C PHE A 617 -0.33 -4.23 10.51
N ASN A 618 -1.51 -3.65 10.66
CA ASN A 618 -1.66 -2.25 11.03
C ASN A 618 -1.45 -2.08 12.55
N PRO A 619 -0.36 -1.43 13.00
CA PRO A 619 -0.10 -1.19 14.42
C PRO A 619 -0.75 0.10 14.94
N GLY A 620 -1.65 0.70 14.19
CA GLY A 620 -2.39 1.90 14.57
C GLY A 620 -3.31 1.64 15.75
N LYS A 621 -3.73 2.70 16.41
CA LYS A 621 -4.68 2.64 17.54
C LYS A 621 -6.10 2.36 17.03
N LEU A 622 -6.31 1.13 16.56
CA LEU A 622 -7.61 0.69 16.02
C LEU A 622 -8.71 0.78 17.09
N VAL A 623 -9.93 1.13 16.69
CA VAL A 623 -11.12 1.13 17.53
C VAL A 623 -12.06 0.03 17.03
N VAL A 624 -12.22 -1.03 17.82
CA VAL A 624 -12.99 -2.24 17.47
C VAL A 624 -14.06 -2.46 18.55
N VAL A 625 -15.30 -2.02 18.27
CA VAL A 625 -16.34 -1.92 19.30
C VAL A 625 -17.65 -2.55 18.84
N ASN A 626 -18.25 -3.40 19.69
CA ASN A 626 -19.54 -4.03 19.47
C ASN A 626 -19.63 -4.77 18.12
N ASN A 627 -18.60 -5.55 17.78
CA ASN A 627 -18.59 -6.37 16.58
C ASN A 627 -18.82 -7.84 16.90
N VAL A 628 -19.34 -8.58 15.96
CA VAL A 628 -19.61 -10.01 16.06
C VAL A 628 -18.88 -10.76 14.97
N ALA A 629 -18.15 -11.81 15.35
CA ALA A 629 -17.53 -12.73 14.41
C ALA A 629 -18.01 -14.16 14.65
N VAL A 630 -18.52 -14.82 13.61
CA VAL A 630 -19.05 -16.18 13.70
C VAL A 630 -18.51 -17.04 12.57
N ASP A 631 -17.91 -18.19 12.91
CA ASP A 631 -17.54 -19.26 11.98
C ASP A 631 -16.65 -18.83 10.81
N ASN A 632 -15.79 -17.83 10.98
CA ASN A 632 -14.76 -17.53 9.99
C ASN A 632 -13.69 -18.65 10.04
N GLN A 633 -13.20 -19.10 8.88
CA GLN A 633 -12.49 -20.39 8.81
C GLN A 633 -11.12 -20.37 9.49
N ARG A 634 -10.42 -19.20 9.52
CA ARG A 634 -9.12 -19.07 10.17
C ARG A 634 -9.28 -18.44 11.55
N PHE A 635 -9.25 -17.14 11.68
CA PHE A 635 -9.50 -16.42 12.93
C PHE A 635 -10.82 -15.66 12.87
N ASN A 636 -11.55 -15.59 13.97
CA ASN A 636 -12.65 -14.63 14.08
C ASN A 636 -12.09 -13.21 14.30
N PHE A 637 -11.11 -13.08 15.21
CA PHE A 637 -10.35 -11.84 15.43
C PHE A 637 -8.86 -12.12 15.45
N ILE A 638 -8.09 -11.37 14.64
CA ILE A 638 -6.63 -11.41 14.68
C ILE A 638 -6.05 -9.99 14.63
N PHE A 639 -5.46 -9.57 15.74
CA PHE A 639 -4.81 -8.29 15.97
C PHE A 639 -3.46 -8.54 16.62
N ARG A 640 -2.38 -8.41 15.85
CA ARG A 640 -1.03 -8.90 16.16
C ARG A 640 -0.21 -7.87 16.90
N PRO A 641 0.70 -8.27 17.82
CA PRO A 641 1.62 -7.33 18.45
C PRO A 641 2.62 -6.79 17.41
N SER A 642 2.72 -5.47 17.27
CA SER A 642 3.75 -4.83 16.45
C SER A 642 5.09 -4.79 17.21
N PRO A 643 6.20 -5.06 16.53
CA PRO A 643 7.53 -4.88 17.12
C PRO A 643 7.95 -3.40 17.22
N TYR A 644 7.15 -2.48 16.68
CA TYR A 644 7.47 -1.06 16.54
C TYR A 644 6.71 -0.16 17.52
N GLY A 645 5.95 -0.70 18.46
CA GLY A 645 5.16 0.06 19.40
C GLY A 645 4.77 -0.73 20.65
N ASP A 646 4.08 -0.05 21.57
CA ASP A 646 3.53 -0.68 22.76
C ASP A 646 2.24 -1.43 22.40
N ALA A 647 2.28 -2.75 22.52
CA ALA A 647 1.17 -3.64 22.26
C ALA A 647 -0.09 -3.26 23.06
N ALA A 648 0.05 -2.80 24.31
CA ALA A 648 -1.08 -2.43 25.17
C ALA A 648 -1.89 -1.23 24.64
N THR A 649 -1.29 -0.40 23.77
CA THR A 649 -1.94 0.78 23.20
C THR A 649 -2.27 0.64 21.72
N GLN A 650 -2.05 -0.52 21.13
CA GLN A 650 -2.19 -0.77 19.70
C GLN A 650 -3.65 -0.77 19.23
N GLY A 651 -4.61 -1.05 20.10
CA GLY A 651 -6.03 -0.99 19.79
C GLY A 651 -6.88 -0.90 21.06
N VAL A 652 -8.16 -0.51 20.89
CA VAL A 652 -9.18 -0.50 21.95
C VAL A 652 -10.31 -1.42 21.52
N PHE A 653 -10.62 -2.39 22.38
CA PHE A 653 -11.61 -3.44 22.13
C PHE A 653 -12.64 -3.45 23.25
N SER A 654 -13.93 -3.29 22.89
CA SER A 654 -15.06 -3.42 23.83
C SER A 654 -16.27 -4.03 23.15
N ASP A 655 -17.05 -4.78 23.92
CA ASP A 655 -18.32 -5.37 23.50
C ASP A 655 -18.25 -6.30 22.26
N ASN A 656 -17.06 -6.83 21.91
CA ASN A 656 -16.93 -7.74 20.79
C ASN A 656 -17.25 -9.19 21.18
N ILE A 657 -17.87 -9.91 20.26
CA ILE A 657 -18.28 -11.31 20.46
C ILE A 657 -17.68 -12.18 19.35
N SER A 658 -16.94 -13.20 19.74
CA SER A 658 -16.42 -14.26 18.88
C SER A 658 -17.08 -15.58 19.23
N LEU A 659 -17.74 -16.21 18.27
CA LEU A 659 -18.43 -17.50 18.47
C LEU A 659 -18.11 -18.47 17.33
N ARG A 660 -18.20 -19.76 17.62
CA ARG A 660 -18.10 -20.85 16.66
C ARG A 660 -19.19 -21.89 16.91
N SER A 661 -19.85 -22.32 15.85
CA SER A 661 -20.79 -23.45 15.89
C SER A 661 -20.08 -24.80 15.99
N GLN A 662 -18.81 -24.87 15.54
CA GLN A 662 -17.93 -26.04 15.63
C GLN A 662 -16.52 -25.58 16.02
N PRO A 663 -15.72 -26.43 16.70
CA PRO A 663 -14.34 -26.09 17.04
C PRO A 663 -13.52 -25.68 15.81
N GLY A 664 -12.87 -24.54 15.86
CA GLY A 664 -11.96 -24.04 14.82
C GLY A 664 -10.50 -24.48 15.04
N LYS A 665 -9.68 -24.28 14.01
CA LYS A 665 -8.24 -24.59 14.06
C LYS A 665 -7.45 -23.64 14.96
N TYR A 666 -7.89 -22.38 15.03
CA TYR A 666 -7.17 -21.32 15.72
C TYR A 666 -8.05 -20.61 16.74
N ASP A 667 -7.48 -20.28 17.89
CA ASP A 667 -8.02 -19.33 18.83
C ASP A 667 -7.82 -17.91 18.33
N ASP A 668 -8.63 -16.97 18.81
CA ASP A 668 -8.44 -15.56 18.50
C ASP A 668 -7.10 -15.04 19.04
N ALA A 669 -6.55 -14.02 18.39
CA ALA A 669 -5.34 -13.35 18.83
C ALA A 669 -5.59 -11.85 18.85
N VAL A 670 -5.75 -11.27 20.03
CA VAL A 670 -6.06 -9.84 20.16
C VAL A 670 -5.10 -9.20 21.14
N VAL A 671 -4.42 -8.17 20.67
CA VAL A 671 -3.45 -7.38 21.44
C VAL A 671 -3.90 -5.91 21.44
N GLY A 672 -3.96 -5.32 22.63
CA GLY A 672 -4.42 -3.97 22.85
C GLY A 672 -5.07 -3.78 24.21
N ASN A 673 -5.81 -2.69 24.37
CA ASN A 673 -6.66 -2.47 25.54
C ASN A 673 -7.97 -3.23 25.38
N VAL A 674 -8.03 -4.43 25.97
CA VAL A 674 -9.18 -5.35 25.91
C VAL A 674 -9.88 -5.34 27.26
N ASP A 675 -11.09 -4.83 27.34
CA ASP A 675 -11.89 -4.84 28.56
C ASP A 675 -12.70 -6.15 28.74
N ALA A 676 -13.35 -6.30 29.90
CA ALA A 676 -14.09 -7.51 30.25
C ALA A 676 -15.44 -7.66 29.52
N THR A 677 -15.81 -6.73 28.67
CA THR A 677 -17.04 -6.85 27.86
C THR A 677 -16.84 -7.68 26.60
N ASN A 678 -15.57 -7.92 26.21
CA ASN A 678 -15.23 -8.74 25.04
C ASN A 678 -15.25 -10.24 25.37
N TYR A 679 -15.70 -11.03 24.38
CA TYR A 679 -15.63 -12.48 24.40
C TYR A 679 -14.85 -12.95 23.17
N PHE A 680 -13.64 -13.51 23.38
CA PHE A 680 -12.79 -14.05 22.33
C PHE A 680 -12.58 -15.54 22.49
N ILE A 681 -12.29 -16.25 21.40
CA ILE A 681 -11.99 -17.69 21.47
C ILE A 681 -10.61 -17.89 22.10
N GLU A 682 -10.59 -18.57 23.24
CA GLU A 682 -9.39 -19.05 23.92
C GLU A 682 -9.57 -20.53 24.28
N LYS A 683 -8.63 -21.39 23.88
CA LYS A 683 -8.71 -22.86 24.07
C LYS A 683 -10.03 -23.44 23.55
N GLY A 684 -10.49 -22.92 22.42
CA GLY A 684 -11.73 -23.35 21.76
C GLY A 684 -13.04 -22.86 22.40
N LYS A 685 -12.98 -21.95 23.36
CA LYS A 685 -14.14 -21.41 24.10
C LYS A 685 -14.18 -19.89 23.95
N SER A 686 -15.37 -19.33 23.82
CA SER A 686 -15.59 -17.89 23.84
C SER A 686 -15.62 -17.40 25.30
N VAL A 687 -14.57 -16.73 25.73
CA VAL A 687 -14.39 -16.28 27.11
C VAL A 687 -13.97 -14.81 27.19
N ASN A 688 -14.38 -14.16 28.28
CA ASN A 688 -13.92 -12.80 28.57
C ASN A 688 -12.68 -12.80 29.49
N THR A 689 -12.12 -11.64 29.76
CA THR A 689 -10.91 -11.48 30.60
C THR A 689 -11.13 -11.89 32.06
N GLU A 690 -12.39 -12.03 32.53
CA GLU A 690 -12.77 -12.52 33.84
C GLU A 690 -13.03 -14.04 33.87
N GLY A 691 -12.89 -14.72 32.71
CA GLY A 691 -13.13 -16.16 32.57
C GLY A 691 -14.60 -16.56 32.43
N LYS A 692 -15.51 -15.61 32.21
CA LYS A 692 -16.91 -15.89 31.93
C LYS A 692 -17.02 -16.42 30.49
N GLU A 693 -17.70 -17.55 30.33
CA GLU A 693 -17.93 -18.21 29.04
C GLU A 693 -19.25 -17.75 28.43
N LEU A 694 -19.24 -17.54 27.11
CA LEU A 694 -20.39 -17.36 26.27
C LEU A 694 -20.48 -18.54 25.29
N ARG A 695 -21.63 -19.17 25.15
CA ARG A 695 -21.79 -20.40 24.38
C ARG A 695 -22.71 -20.21 23.21
N ALA A 696 -22.51 -20.99 22.15
CA ALA A 696 -23.38 -21.00 20.99
C ALA A 696 -24.85 -21.33 21.36
N GLU A 697 -25.06 -22.28 22.26
CA GLU A 697 -26.36 -22.66 22.77
C GLU A 697 -27.09 -21.63 23.64
N ASP A 698 -26.43 -20.55 24.03
CA ASP A 698 -27.08 -19.43 24.75
C ASP A 698 -27.95 -18.57 23.81
N PHE A 699 -27.94 -18.85 22.49
CA PHE A 699 -28.59 -18.06 21.48
C PHE A 699 -29.53 -18.88 20.57
N GLN A 700 -30.64 -18.31 20.17
CA GLN A 700 -31.61 -18.92 19.26
C GLN A 700 -31.01 -19.24 17.89
N SER A 701 -30.11 -18.40 17.39
CA SER A 701 -29.43 -18.60 16.10
C SER A 701 -28.06 -17.93 16.07
N LEU A 702 -27.08 -18.63 15.50
CA LEU A 702 -25.78 -18.08 15.08
C LEU A 702 -25.77 -17.75 13.58
N SER A 703 -26.88 -17.86 12.87
CA SER A 703 -26.96 -17.60 11.43
C SER A 703 -27.86 -16.41 11.12
N LEU A 704 -27.41 -15.57 10.19
CA LEU A 704 -28.24 -14.50 9.63
C LEU A 704 -29.31 -15.07 8.70
N PRO A 705 -30.48 -14.42 8.59
CA PRO A 705 -31.53 -14.81 7.65
C PRO A 705 -31.02 -14.86 6.20
N GLN A 706 -31.67 -15.68 5.38
CA GLN A 706 -31.47 -15.72 3.94
C GLN A 706 -32.80 -15.73 3.20
N PRO A 707 -33.05 -14.74 2.31
CA PRO A 707 -32.17 -13.60 2.01
C PRO A 707 -32.07 -12.64 3.21
N LEU A 708 -30.93 -11.94 3.31
CA LEU A 708 -30.79 -10.84 4.26
C LEU A 708 -31.56 -9.63 3.73
N THR A 709 -32.48 -9.11 4.53
CA THR A 709 -33.35 -7.97 4.16
C THR A 709 -33.05 -6.75 5.02
N ARG A 710 -33.59 -5.61 4.62
CA ARG A 710 -33.51 -4.37 5.40
C ARG A 710 -34.85 -3.96 5.96
N ASN A 711 -34.82 -3.36 7.13
CA ASN A 711 -35.95 -2.65 7.75
C ASN A 711 -36.21 -1.31 7.02
N ALA A 712 -37.32 -0.68 7.32
CA ALA A 712 -37.70 0.60 6.71
C ALA A 712 -36.71 1.75 6.99
N ASP A 713 -35.95 1.68 8.07
CA ASP A 713 -34.89 2.63 8.44
C ASP A 713 -33.52 2.34 7.76
N GLY A 714 -33.44 1.28 6.93
CA GLY A 714 -32.23 0.84 6.25
C GLY A 714 -31.36 -0.12 7.06
N SER A 715 -31.63 -0.36 8.33
CA SER A 715 -30.91 -1.35 9.16
C SER A 715 -31.16 -2.77 8.66
N PHE A 716 -30.23 -3.69 8.94
CA PHE A 716 -30.43 -5.10 8.58
C PHE A 716 -31.48 -5.77 9.46
N ASN A 717 -32.35 -6.54 8.85
CA ASN A 717 -33.22 -7.46 9.57
C ASN A 717 -32.45 -8.74 9.88
N THR A 718 -31.90 -8.82 11.07
CA THR A 718 -31.07 -9.96 11.51
C THR A 718 -31.91 -11.15 12.06
N GLY A 719 -33.22 -11.04 12.10
CA GLY A 719 -34.09 -12.08 12.64
C GLY A 719 -33.71 -12.46 14.07
N ASN A 720 -33.56 -13.75 14.35
CA ASN A 720 -33.18 -14.29 15.66
C ASN A 720 -31.66 -14.42 15.87
N PHE A 721 -30.83 -13.81 15.02
CA PHE A 721 -29.39 -13.86 15.16
C PHE A 721 -28.93 -13.27 16.51
N LEU A 722 -28.21 -14.06 17.30
CA LEU A 722 -27.73 -13.75 18.66
C LEU A 722 -28.83 -13.25 19.63
N THR A 723 -30.08 -13.63 19.41
CA THR A 723 -31.13 -13.44 20.41
C THR A 723 -30.98 -14.49 21.49
N LYS A 724 -30.95 -14.08 22.76
CA LYS A 724 -30.94 -15.03 23.90
C LYS A 724 -32.35 -15.57 24.14
N ASP A 725 -32.42 -16.83 24.60
CA ASP A 725 -33.67 -17.45 25.05
C ASP A 725 -34.23 -16.79 26.34
#